data_54dbc3dd39e3c8c6bbf7b4b7f343c1c0
#
_entry.id   54dbc3dd39e3c8c6bbf7b4b7f343c1c0
#
_cell.length_a   1.000
_cell.length_b   1.000
_cell.length_c   1.000
_cell.angle_alpha   90.00
_cell.angle_beta   90.00
_cell.angle_gamma   90.00
#
_symmetry.space_group_name_H-M   'P 1'
#
loop_
_entity.id
_entity.type
_entity.pdbx_description
1 polymer ?
#
loop_
_entity_poly.entity_id
_entity_poly.type
_entity_poly.pdbx_seq_one_letter_code
_entity_poly.pdbx_strand_id
1 'polypeptide(L)'
;MAQEVLKDLNKVRNIGIMAHIDAGKTTATERILFYTGINRKVGETHDGASTTDWMEQEKERGITITSAAVTCFWNGNQINIIDTPGHVDFTVEVERSLRVLDGAVAVFDGKEGVEPQSEQVWRQAAKYDVPRICFVNKMDKMGADFYFTVQTIIDRLGAKPLVMQLPIGAEDDFDGVVDLIQMKAITWRGKVEVGAEATIEEIPADLADKAAEYREKLLETVAESDEELMEKYFGGEELTEEEIKTAVRKMTVASEIYPVLCGSAYKNKGIQPLLDAVIDYLPSPLDIGEVHGHKVGDEAVDMVRKPSVDEPFSALAFKIAAHPFFGKLTFVRVYSGIVEPGAQVANSTKGKKERIGKLFQMHANKENPVDEARAGNIYACIGLKDTTTGDTLCDIANPIILESMDFPDPVIEVAIEPKTKADQEKLSVAIQKLAEEDPTFTVKLDDETGQTVIGGMGELHLDVLVDRMKREFKVEANVGAPQVAYRETIKKPVEKLEYTHKKQTGGSGQFAKVIIALEPYAPEAEALEEGESAIYKFENAVTGGRIPKEYIPSVDAGIQDAMQYGYLAGFPLVNIKATVLDGAYHEVDSSEMAFKLAGSMALKEAVAKAKPTLLEPVMAVEITTPEEYMGEVIGDVNSRRGQVQAMEDRAGAKLVKAKVPLSQMFGYVGDLRSKTQGRANYSMIFDSYAEVPTNVAADIIAERNGTTA
;
A
#
# COMPACT_ATOMS: atom_id res chain seq x y z
N MET A 1 -17.08 -23.38 -21.60
CA MET A 1 -17.05 -22.29 -22.61
C MET A 1 -16.38 -21.12 -21.91
N ALA A 2 -15.46 -20.42 -22.59
CA ALA A 2 -14.87 -19.19 -22.03
C ALA A 2 -15.96 -18.15 -21.82
N GLN A 3 -15.85 -17.34 -20.78
CA GLN A 3 -16.80 -16.28 -20.49
C GLN A 3 -16.57 -15.13 -21.47
N GLU A 4 -17.64 -14.57 -22.01
CA GLU A 4 -17.55 -13.38 -22.88
C GLU A 4 -17.11 -12.17 -22.06
N VAL A 5 -16.03 -11.50 -22.45
CA VAL A 5 -15.49 -10.31 -21.79
C VAL A 5 -16.34 -9.10 -22.20
N LEU A 6 -16.74 -8.27 -21.24
CA LEU A 6 -17.48 -7.04 -21.50
C LEU A 6 -16.63 -6.08 -22.35
N LYS A 7 -17.17 -5.60 -23.48
CA LYS A 7 -16.42 -4.79 -24.44
C LYS A 7 -16.59 -3.28 -24.23
N ASP A 8 -17.67 -2.88 -23.57
CA ASP A 8 -17.97 -1.46 -23.31
C ASP A 8 -17.26 -1.00 -22.03
N LEU A 9 -16.17 -0.25 -22.18
CA LEU A 9 -15.38 0.25 -21.06
C LEU A 9 -16.11 1.26 -20.18
N ASN A 10 -17.16 1.94 -20.67
CA ASN A 10 -17.99 2.79 -19.83
C ASN A 10 -18.70 2.00 -18.72
N LYS A 11 -18.92 0.71 -18.95
CA LYS A 11 -19.59 -0.21 -18.02
C LYS A 11 -18.65 -1.02 -17.16
N VAL A 12 -17.37 -0.69 -17.13
CA VAL A 12 -16.38 -1.32 -16.28
C VAL A 12 -16.06 -0.42 -15.11
N ARG A 13 -15.94 -1.01 -13.91
CA ARG A 13 -15.47 -0.34 -12.69
C ARG A 13 -14.37 -1.21 -12.05
N ASN A 14 -13.21 -0.63 -11.85
CA ASN A 14 -12.12 -1.29 -11.13
C ASN A 14 -11.99 -0.59 -9.78
N ILE A 15 -12.50 -1.22 -8.74
CA ILE A 15 -12.64 -0.60 -7.43
C ILE A 15 -11.90 -1.36 -6.34
N GLY A 16 -11.40 -0.63 -5.35
CA GLY A 16 -10.92 -1.16 -4.09
C GLY A 16 -11.94 -0.95 -2.97
N ILE A 17 -11.99 -1.88 -2.03
CA ILE A 17 -12.69 -1.67 -0.77
C ILE A 17 -11.64 -1.46 0.30
N MET A 18 -11.59 -0.27 0.87
CA MET A 18 -10.62 0.17 1.85
C MET A 18 -11.31 0.51 3.17
N ALA A 19 -10.71 0.06 4.28
CA ALA A 19 -11.26 0.27 5.61
C ALA A 19 -10.19 0.02 6.67
N HIS A 20 -10.40 0.53 7.88
CA HIS A 20 -9.63 0.05 9.03
C HIS A 20 -10.07 -1.37 9.43
N ILE A 21 -9.30 -1.99 10.35
CA ILE A 21 -9.64 -3.29 10.93
C ILE A 21 -11.01 -3.18 11.62
N ASP A 22 -11.83 -4.21 11.44
CA ASP A 22 -13.18 -4.31 12.02
C ASP A 22 -14.22 -3.28 11.54
N ALA A 23 -13.95 -2.41 10.55
CA ALA A 23 -15.01 -1.54 9.97
C ALA A 23 -16.10 -2.33 9.22
N GLY A 24 -15.89 -3.62 8.99
CA GLY A 24 -16.81 -4.50 8.29
C GLY A 24 -16.56 -4.59 6.79
N LYS A 25 -15.33 -4.37 6.36
CA LYS A 25 -14.89 -4.48 4.98
C LYS A 25 -15.26 -5.83 4.34
N THR A 26 -14.78 -6.94 4.91
CA THR A 26 -15.06 -8.29 4.40
C THR A 26 -16.55 -8.60 4.40
N THR A 27 -17.29 -8.17 5.43
CA THR A 27 -18.75 -8.31 5.47
C THR A 27 -19.42 -7.56 4.32
N ALA A 28 -19.01 -6.33 4.03
CA ALA A 28 -19.55 -5.55 2.91
C ALA A 28 -19.23 -6.22 1.57
N THR A 29 -17.99 -6.68 1.37
CA THR A 29 -17.56 -7.42 0.17
C THR A 29 -18.39 -8.69 -0.02
N GLU A 30 -18.56 -9.51 0.99
CA GLU A 30 -19.37 -10.74 0.91
C GLU A 30 -20.85 -10.46 0.56
N ARG A 31 -21.43 -9.36 1.07
CA ARG A 31 -22.79 -8.92 0.69
C ARG A 31 -22.85 -8.46 -0.76
N ILE A 32 -21.86 -7.71 -1.24
CA ILE A 32 -21.77 -7.34 -2.65
C ILE A 32 -21.71 -8.58 -3.53
N LEU A 33 -20.86 -9.56 -3.21
CA LEU A 33 -20.74 -10.81 -3.96
C LEU A 33 -22.03 -11.64 -3.95
N PHE A 34 -22.80 -11.57 -2.87
CA PHE A 34 -24.09 -12.23 -2.78
C PHE A 34 -25.14 -11.54 -3.67
N TYR A 35 -25.32 -10.20 -3.55
CA TYR A 35 -26.30 -9.46 -4.34
C TYR A 35 -26.00 -9.49 -5.84
N THR A 36 -24.74 -9.59 -6.23
CA THR A 36 -24.32 -9.76 -7.63
C THR A 36 -24.40 -11.22 -8.12
N GLY A 37 -24.85 -12.17 -7.28
CA GLY A 37 -25.09 -13.57 -7.64
C GLY A 37 -23.82 -14.42 -7.76
N ILE A 38 -22.66 -13.93 -7.38
CA ILE A 38 -21.42 -14.69 -7.37
C ILE A 38 -21.48 -15.77 -6.28
N ASN A 39 -21.89 -15.40 -5.07
CA ASN A 39 -22.10 -16.31 -3.96
C ASN A 39 -23.55 -16.71 -3.84
N ARG A 40 -23.79 -18.02 -3.64
CA ARG A 40 -25.14 -18.55 -3.39
C ARG A 40 -25.53 -18.51 -1.91
N LYS A 41 -24.56 -18.34 -1.02
CA LYS A 41 -24.71 -18.20 0.43
C LYS A 41 -23.78 -17.10 0.87
N VAL A 42 -24.20 -16.35 1.86
CA VAL A 42 -23.34 -15.33 2.49
C VAL A 42 -22.31 -16.06 3.36
N GLY A 43 -21.03 -15.75 3.15
CA GLY A 43 -19.96 -16.15 4.05
C GLY A 43 -19.96 -15.23 5.27
N GLU A 44 -20.15 -15.77 6.48
CA GLU A 44 -19.95 -15.02 7.71
C GLU A 44 -18.48 -15.07 8.11
N THR A 45 -17.88 -13.91 8.34
CA THR A 45 -16.45 -13.79 8.72
C THR A 45 -16.15 -14.51 10.04
N HIS A 46 -17.06 -14.45 11.00
CA HIS A 46 -16.91 -15.11 12.29
C HIS A 46 -16.92 -16.64 12.20
N ASP A 47 -17.53 -17.21 11.16
CA ASP A 47 -17.59 -18.64 10.93
C ASP A 47 -16.45 -19.14 10.02
N GLY A 48 -15.52 -18.25 9.62
CA GLY A 48 -14.44 -18.59 8.69
C GLY A 48 -14.92 -18.97 7.29
N ALA A 49 -16.13 -18.57 6.90
CA ALA A 49 -16.78 -18.93 5.66
C ALA A 49 -16.66 -17.86 4.55
N SER A 50 -15.84 -16.81 4.77
CA SER A 50 -15.59 -15.77 3.80
C SER A 50 -14.98 -16.33 2.51
N THR A 51 -15.42 -15.81 1.38
CA THR A 51 -14.96 -16.21 0.05
C THR A 51 -13.68 -15.45 -0.34
N THR A 52 -13.53 -14.22 0.12
CA THR A 52 -12.36 -13.37 -0.15
C THR A 52 -11.17 -13.71 0.75
N ASP A 53 -11.42 -14.06 2.01
CA ASP A 53 -10.39 -14.52 2.95
C ASP A 53 -10.17 -16.03 2.76
N TRP A 54 -9.34 -16.41 1.81
CA TRP A 54 -9.14 -17.81 1.44
C TRP A 54 -8.04 -18.52 2.24
N MET A 55 -7.10 -17.77 2.83
CA MET A 55 -6.04 -18.32 3.66
C MET A 55 -6.58 -18.78 5.02
N GLU A 56 -6.05 -19.89 5.52
CA GLU A 56 -6.42 -20.36 6.88
C GLU A 56 -6.13 -19.31 7.95
N GLN A 57 -5.02 -18.58 7.81
CA GLN A 57 -4.62 -17.51 8.72
C GLN A 57 -5.57 -16.31 8.71
N GLU A 58 -6.11 -15.94 7.56
CA GLU A 58 -7.14 -14.89 7.44
C GLU A 58 -8.39 -15.28 8.23
N LYS A 59 -8.80 -16.54 8.08
CA LYS A 59 -9.97 -17.10 8.78
C LYS A 59 -9.75 -17.23 10.29
N GLU A 60 -8.57 -17.69 10.70
CA GLU A 60 -8.22 -17.86 12.12
C GLU A 60 -8.09 -16.51 12.84
N ARG A 61 -7.54 -15.50 12.17
CA ARG A 61 -7.28 -14.17 12.74
C ARG A 61 -8.42 -13.18 12.52
N GLY A 62 -9.34 -13.46 11.58
CA GLY A 62 -10.44 -12.57 11.20
C GLY A 62 -10.01 -11.31 10.48
N ILE A 63 -8.84 -11.32 9.83
CA ILE A 63 -8.28 -10.17 9.09
C ILE A 63 -7.91 -10.58 7.67
N THR A 64 -8.09 -9.68 6.71
CA THR A 64 -7.57 -9.85 5.35
C THR A 64 -6.08 -9.58 5.35
N ILE A 65 -5.29 -10.53 4.84
CA ILE A 65 -3.82 -10.47 4.75
C ILE A 65 -3.40 -10.15 3.33
N THR A 66 -3.98 -10.87 2.35
CA THR A 66 -3.68 -10.68 0.93
C THR A 66 -4.88 -10.11 0.20
N SER A 67 -4.64 -9.19 -0.73
CA SER A 67 -5.72 -8.67 -1.58
C SER A 67 -6.31 -9.77 -2.45
N ALA A 68 -7.63 -9.85 -2.51
CA ALA A 68 -8.36 -10.75 -3.40
C ALA A 68 -8.98 -9.95 -4.55
N ALA A 69 -8.80 -10.43 -5.79
CA ALA A 69 -9.44 -9.83 -6.95
C ALA A 69 -10.66 -10.65 -7.37
N VAL A 70 -11.81 -10.02 -7.45
CA VAL A 70 -13.07 -10.68 -7.81
C VAL A 70 -13.82 -9.83 -8.85
N THR A 71 -14.33 -10.48 -9.89
CA THR A 71 -15.19 -9.85 -10.88
C THR A 71 -16.64 -10.19 -10.61
N CYS A 72 -17.52 -9.19 -10.59
CA CYS A 72 -18.97 -9.36 -10.46
C CYS A 72 -19.72 -8.44 -11.43
N PHE A 73 -21.05 -8.60 -11.52
CA PHE A 73 -21.88 -7.83 -12.43
C PHE A 73 -23.09 -7.26 -11.69
N TRP A 74 -23.39 -5.99 -11.96
CA TRP A 74 -24.54 -5.30 -11.42
C TRP A 74 -25.17 -4.37 -12.45
N ASN A 75 -26.47 -4.47 -12.67
CA ASN A 75 -27.21 -3.63 -13.62
C ASN A 75 -26.55 -3.52 -15.01
N GLY A 76 -26.00 -4.63 -15.53
CA GLY A 76 -25.33 -4.69 -16.84
C GLY A 76 -23.93 -4.07 -16.87
N ASN A 77 -23.38 -3.70 -15.71
CA ASN A 77 -22.01 -3.24 -15.55
C ASN A 77 -21.14 -4.34 -14.93
N GLN A 78 -19.86 -4.35 -15.29
CA GLN A 78 -18.85 -5.20 -14.71
C GLN A 78 -18.09 -4.44 -13.61
N ILE A 79 -18.01 -5.03 -12.43
CA ILE A 79 -17.27 -4.49 -11.30
C ILE A 79 -16.15 -5.47 -10.94
N ASN A 80 -14.91 -5.02 -11.09
CA ASN A 80 -13.73 -5.72 -10.60
C ASN A 80 -13.41 -5.15 -9.23
N ILE A 81 -13.51 -5.98 -8.20
CA ILE A 81 -13.26 -5.59 -6.81
C ILE A 81 -11.91 -6.14 -6.39
N ILE A 82 -11.05 -5.29 -5.87
CA ILE A 82 -9.86 -5.67 -5.13
C ILE A 82 -10.12 -5.43 -3.65
N ASP A 83 -10.24 -6.50 -2.89
CA ASP A 83 -10.39 -6.45 -1.45
C ASP A 83 -9.01 -6.27 -0.80
N THR A 84 -8.75 -5.08 -0.23
CA THR A 84 -7.43 -4.70 0.30
C THR A 84 -7.31 -5.03 1.79
N PRO A 85 -6.12 -5.41 2.29
CA PRO A 85 -5.91 -5.54 3.74
C PRO A 85 -6.20 -4.25 4.50
N GLY A 86 -6.66 -4.37 5.74
CA GLY A 86 -6.88 -3.23 6.63
C GLY A 86 -5.77 -3.00 7.65
N HIS A 87 -4.79 -3.90 7.75
CA HIS A 87 -3.73 -3.84 8.76
C HIS A 87 -2.49 -3.12 8.21
N VAL A 88 -1.88 -2.28 9.06
CA VAL A 88 -0.70 -1.46 8.71
C VAL A 88 0.51 -2.28 8.25
N ASP A 89 0.71 -3.48 8.77
CA ASP A 89 1.80 -4.37 8.38
C ASP A 89 1.70 -4.82 6.91
N PHE A 90 0.51 -4.68 6.30
CA PHE A 90 0.24 -5.03 4.90
C PHE A 90 0.02 -3.79 4.01
N THR A 91 0.57 -2.65 4.40
CA THR A 91 0.49 -1.37 3.67
C THR A 91 0.84 -1.50 2.20
N VAL A 92 1.83 -2.31 1.87
CA VAL A 92 2.28 -2.56 0.49
C VAL A 92 1.24 -3.28 -0.35
N GLU A 93 0.49 -4.21 0.22
CA GLU A 93 -0.66 -4.82 -0.47
C GLU A 93 -1.73 -3.77 -0.82
N VAL A 94 -1.93 -2.80 0.07
CA VAL A 94 -2.84 -1.67 -0.19
C VAL A 94 -2.31 -0.78 -1.31
N GLU A 95 -1.04 -0.39 -1.28
CA GLU A 95 -0.42 0.46 -2.31
C GLU A 95 -0.44 -0.21 -3.69
N ARG A 96 -0.07 -1.48 -3.77
CA ARG A 96 -0.15 -2.26 -5.01
C ARG A 96 -1.56 -2.27 -5.61
N SER A 97 -2.55 -2.42 -4.74
CA SER A 97 -3.95 -2.41 -5.14
C SER A 97 -4.39 -1.03 -5.63
N LEU A 98 -4.09 0.02 -4.86
CA LEU A 98 -4.46 1.40 -5.20
C LEU A 98 -3.90 1.87 -6.54
N ARG A 99 -2.68 1.43 -6.90
CA ARG A 99 -2.02 1.78 -8.17
C ARG A 99 -2.80 1.33 -9.42
N VAL A 100 -3.60 0.27 -9.30
CA VAL A 100 -4.32 -0.33 -10.44
C VAL A 100 -5.83 -0.11 -10.39
N LEU A 101 -6.32 0.59 -9.38
CA LEU A 101 -7.73 0.92 -9.21
C LEU A 101 -8.07 2.22 -9.93
N ASP A 102 -9.31 2.29 -10.41
CA ASP A 102 -9.88 3.51 -10.96
C ASP A 102 -10.68 4.28 -9.89
N GLY A 103 -11.17 3.60 -8.86
CA GLY A 103 -11.90 4.20 -7.76
C GLY A 103 -11.91 3.32 -6.51
N ALA A 104 -12.40 3.84 -5.40
CA ALA A 104 -12.48 3.08 -4.15
C ALA A 104 -13.75 3.37 -3.34
N VAL A 105 -14.14 2.38 -2.53
CA VAL A 105 -15.15 2.51 -1.48
C VAL A 105 -14.44 2.56 -0.13
N ALA A 106 -14.50 3.70 0.54
CA ALA A 106 -13.98 3.86 1.89
C ALA A 106 -15.07 3.53 2.91
N VAL A 107 -14.88 2.44 3.65
CA VAL A 107 -15.84 1.97 4.66
C VAL A 107 -15.41 2.45 6.04
N PHE A 108 -16.32 3.17 6.71
CA PHE A 108 -16.12 3.70 8.06
C PHE A 108 -17.07 3.01 9.05
N ASP A 109 -16.61 2.79 10.28
CA ASP A 109 -17.48 2.32 11.37
C ASP A 109 -18.35 3.48 11.85
N GLY A 110 -19.68 3.33 11.82
CA GLY A 110 -20.62 4.37 12.22
C GLY A 110 -20.53 4.78 13.70
N LYS A 111 -19.89 3.96 14.54
CA LYS A 111 -19.62 4.28 15.95
C LYS A 111 -18.29 4.98 16.14
N GLU A 112 -17.21 4.44 15.55
CA GLU A 112 -15.85 4.91 15.81
C GLU A 112 -15.44 6.09 14.88
N GLY A 113 -16.12 6.25 13.73
CA GLY A 113 -15.80 7.27 12.74
C GLY A 113 -14.47 6.98 12.02
N VAL A 114 -13.73 8.04 11.71
CA VAL A 114 -12.39 7.93 11.08
C VAL A 114 -11.37 7.52 12.13
N GLU A 115 -10.67 6.43 11.88
CA GLU A 115 -9.58 5.91 12.69
C GLU A 115 -8.22 6.10 12.02
N PRO A 116 -7.09 5.95 12.75
CA PRO A 116 -5.74 6.18 12.20
C PRO A 116 -5.43 5.40 10.94
N GLN A 117 -5.86 4.13 10.90
CA GLN A 117 -5.68 3.30 9.71
C GLN A 117 -6.52 3.80 8.53
N SER A 118 -7.71 4.36 8.80
CA SER A 118 -8.53 5.01 7.77
C SER A 118 -7.81 6.22 7.18
N GLU A 119 -7.16 7.05 8.03
CA GLU A 119 -6.37 8.20 7.57
C GLU A 119 -5.19 7.78 6.70
N GLN A 120 -4.49 6.70 7.09
CA GLN A 120 -3.36 6.18 6.32
C GLN A 120 -3.79 5.71 4.93
N VAL A 121 -4.81 4.84 4.86
CA VAL A 121 -5.31 4.33 3.58
C VAL A 121 -5.88 5.46 2.73
N TRP A 122 -6.53 6.45 3.36
CA TRP A 122 -7.02 7.65 2.69
C TRP A 122 -5.89 8.48 2.06
N ARG A 123 -4.79 8.70 2.79
CA ARG A 123 -3.59 9.38 2.26
C ARG A 123 -2.95 8.62 1.12
N GLN A 124 -2.85 7.29 1.24
CA GLN A 124 -2.35 6.45 0.16
C GLN A 124 -3.22 6.54 -1.09
N ALA A 125 -4.55 6.50 -0.94
CA ALA A 125 -5.47 6.68 -2.07
C ALA A 125 -5.34 8.09 -2.69
N ALA A 126 -5.07 9.13 -1.89
CA ALA A 126 -4.82 10.48 -2.37
C ALA A 126 -3.49 10.59 -3.14
N LYS A 127 -2.45 9.87 -2.72
CA LYS A 127 -1.16 9.80 -3.43
C LYS A 127 -1.30 9.31 -4.88
N TYR A 128 -2.25 8.42 -5.12
CA TYR A 128 -2.53 7.84 -6.45
C TYR A 128 -3.76 8.46 -7.13
N ASP A 129 -4.24 9.60 -6.63
CA ASP A 129 -5.42 10.31 -7.16
C ASP A 129 -6.66 9.43 -7.36
N VAL A 130 -6.85 8.41 -6.50
CA VAL A 130 -7.97 7.47 -6.60
C VAL A 130 -9.26 8.12 -6.10
N PRO A 131 -10.28 8.33 -6.96
CA PRO A 131 -11.60 8.83 -6.57
C PRO A 131 -12.30 7.90 -5.59
N ARG A 132 -13.01 8.44 -4.61
CA ARG A 132 -13.59 7.66 -3.51
C ARG A 132 -15.03 8.02 -3.24
N ILE A 133 -15.82 7.00 -2.86
CA ILE A 133 -17.10 7.16 -2.17
C ILE A 133 -16.97 6.64 -0.75
N CYS A 134 -17.70 7.21 0.18
CA CYS A 134 -17.67 6.85 1.60
C CYS A 134 -18.92 6.04 1.94
N PHE A 135 -18.74 4.96 2.69
CA PHE A 135 -19.84 4.14 3.20
C PHE A 135 -19.73 4.03 4.72
N VAL A 136 -20.67 4.67 5.42
CA VAL A 136 -20.79 4.59 6.88
C VAL A 136 -21.53 3.30 7.22
N ASN A 137 -20.78 2.30 7.65
CA ASN A 137 -21.25 0.96 7.94
C ASN A 137 -21.58 0.79 9.42
N LYS A 138 -22.23 -0.32 9.78
CA LYS A 138 -22.59 -0.68 11.14
C LYS A 138 -23.55 0.31 11.82
N MET A 139 -24.45 0.88 11.07
CA MET A 139 -25.49 1.76 11.61
C MET A 139 -26.43 1.05 12.61
N ASP A 140 -26.39 -0.28 12.65
CA ASP A 140 -27.08 -1.15 13.62
C ASP A 140 -26.35 -1.35 14.94
N LYS A 141 -25.11 -0.85 15.08
CA LYS A 141 -24.30 -1.03 16.29
C LYS A 141 -24.67 -0.01 17.36
N MET A 142 -24.71 -0.43 18.62
CA MET A 142 -24.93 0.47 19.74
C MET A 142 -23.89 1.60 19.79
N GLY A 143 -24.36 2.85 19.81
CA GLY A 143 -23.53 4.05 19.74
C GLY A 143 -23.20 4.52 18.32
N ALA A 144 -23.82 3.95 17.28
CA ALA A 144 -23.63 4.41 15.91
C ALA A 144 -24.24 5.81 15.70
N ASP A 145 -23.42 6.73 15.19
CA ASP A 145 -23.81 8.10 14.86
C ASP A 145 -23.26 8.49 13.48
N PHE A 146 -24.15 8.57 12.51
CA PHE A 146 -23.84 8.95 11.14
C PHE A 146 -23.22 10.35 11.04
N TYR A 147 -23.81 11.32 11.75
CA TYR A 147 -23.40 12.72 11.66
C TYR A 147 -22.03 12.96 12.30
N PHE A 148 -21.77 12.30 13.41
CA PHE A 148 -20.44 12.26 14.01
C PHE A 148 -19.41 11.69 13.04
N THR A 149 -19.72 10.57 12.38
CA THR A 149 -18.81 9.96 11.40
C THR A 149 -18.54 10.90 10.23
N VAL A 150 -19.55 11.56 9.67
CA VAL A 150 -19.36 12.57 8.61
C VAL A 150 -18.49 13.73 9.09
N GLN A 151 -18.68 14.19 10.34
CA GLN A 151 -17.85 15.26 10.89
C GLN A 151 -16.38 14.81 11.02
N THR A 152 -16.11 13.57 11.44
CA THR A 152 -14.74 13.05 11.50
C THR A 152 -14.07 12.96 10.12
N ILE A 153 -14.83 12.73 9.05
CA ILE A 153 -14.32 12.76 7.66
C ILE A 153 -13.80 14.18 7.33
N ILE A 154 -14.53 15.22 7.74
CA ILE A 154 -14.12 16.61 7.55
C ILE A 154 -12.88 16.92 8.40
N ASP A 155 -12.94 16.65 9.69
CA ASP A 155 -11.95 17.11 10.67
C ASP A 155 -10.61 16.37 10.55
N ARG A 156 -10.64 15.07 10.27
CA ARG A 156 -9.45 14.22 10.26
C ARG A 156 -8.87 13.98 8.87
N LEU A 157 -9.71 13.93 7.84
CA LEU A 157 -9.25 13.68 6.47
C LEU A 157 -9.11 14.97 5.65
N GLY A 158 -9.63 16.10 6.15
CA GLY A 158 -9.69 17.35 5.39
C GLY A 158 -10.54 17.24 4.12
N ALA A 159 -11.42 16.25 4.05
CA ALA A 159 -12.22 15.95 2.88
C ALA A 159 -13.49 16.80 2.83
N LYS A 160 -14.07 16.96 1.63
CA LYS A 160 -15.38 17.60 1.40
C LYS A 160 -16.45 16.50 1.16
N PRO A 161 -17.07 15.94 2.22
CA PRO A 161 -18.09 14.91 2.06
C PRO A 161 -19.37 15.52 1.48
N LEU A 162 -19.97 14.83 0.52
CA LEU A 162 -21.30 15.15 0.02
C LEU A 162 -22.27 14.08 0.50
N VAL A 163 -23.12 14.43 1.44
CA VAL A 163 -24.11 13.50 1.99
C VAL A 163 -25.18 13.19 0.94
N MET A 164 -25.26 11.92 0.53
CA MET A 164 -26.22 11.44 -0.47
C MET A 164 -27.42 10.77 0.18
N GLN A 165 -27.28 10.29 1.40
CA GLN A 165 -28.29 9.55 2.14
C GLN A 165 -28.30 9.95 3.61
N LEU A 166 -29.48 9.89 4.23
CA LEU A 166 -29.63 10.01 5.68
C LEU A 166 -30.13 8.68 6.26
N PRO A 167 -29.66 8.26 7.46
CA PRO A 167 -30.14 7.05 8.07
C PRO A 167 -31.59 7.23 8.60
N ILE A 168 -32.41 6.19 8.45
CA ILE A 168 -33.73 6.06 9.09
C ILE A 168 -33.56 5.21 10.33
N GLY A 169 -33.58 5.84 11.49
CA GLY A 169 -33.24 5.21 12.76
C GLY A 169 -31.73 5.01 12.97
N ALA A 170 -31.36 4.46 14.09
CA ALA A 170 -30.00 4.08 14.47
C ALA A 170 -30.04 2.86 15.37
N GLU A 171 -28.92 2.17 15.52
CA GLU A 171 -28.79 0.97 16.36
C GLU A 171 -29.81 -0.12 15.94
N ASP A 172 -30.52 -0.70 16.91
CA ASP A 172 -31.52 -1.73 16.62
C ASP A 172 -32.71 -1.22 15.78
N ASP A 173 -32.97 0.10 15.83
CA ASP A 173 -34.04 0.77 15.08
C ASP A 173 -33.59 1.24 13.69
N PHE A 174 -32.39 0.92 13.23
CA PHE A 174 -31.93 1.24 11.90
C PHE A 174 -32.70 0.44 10.84
N ASP A 175 -33.63 1.10 10.14
CA ASP A 175 -34.55 0.45 9.20
C ASP A 175 -34.27 0.75 7.74
N GLY A 176 -33.49 1.77 7.43
CA GLY A 176 -33.23 2.14 6.04
C GLY A 176 -32.51 3.47 5.88
N VAL A 177 -32.64 4.03 4.70
CA VAL A 177 -32.01 5.30 4.32
C VAL A 177 -32.98 6.20 3.58
N VAL A 178 -32.83 7.51 3.71
CA VAL A 178 -33.48 8.50 2.85
C VAL A 178 -32.50 8.81 1.71
N ASP A 179 -32.92 8.59 0.47
CA ASP A 179 -32.20 9.01 -0.72
C ASP A 179 -32.49 10.50 -0.98
N LEU A 180 -31.45 11.33 -0.94
CA LEU A 180 -31.57 12.79 -1.11
C LEU A 180 -31.67 13.22 -2.58
N ILE A 181 -31.41 12.35 -3.55
CA ILE A 181 -31.64 12.64 -4.97
C ILE A 181 -33.09 12.40 -5.31
N GLN A 182 -33.64 11.24 -4.94
CA GLN A 182 -35.01 10.89 -5.24
C GLN A 182 -36.02 11.47 -4.24
N MET A 183 -35.56 11.93 -3.08
CA MET A 183 -36.38 12.34 -1.94
C MET A 183 -37.39 11.26 -1.55
N LYS A 184 -36.90 10.04 -1.39
CA LYS A 184 -37.67 8.86 -0.99
C LYS A 184 -36.94 8.10 0.10
N ALA A 185 -37.71 7.38 0.90
CA ALA A 185 -37.19 6.44 1.88
C ALA A 185 -37.00 5.05 1.23
N ILE A 186 -35.85 4.44 1.43
CA ILE A 186 -35.54 3.08 1.03
C ILE A 186 -35.41 2.25 2.32
N THR A 187 -36.37 1.36 2.57
CA THR A 187 -36.47 0.66 3.87
C THR A 187 -36.36 -0.85 3.72
N TRP A 188 -35.76 -1.45 4.76
CA TRP A 188 -35.67 -2.91 4.96
C TRP A 188 -36.15 -3.24 6.38
N ARG A 189 -37.47 -3.39 6.57
CA ARG A 189 -38.07 -3.55 7.89
C ARG A 189 -37.97 -4.98 8.43
N GLY A 190 -37.68 -5.10 9.73
CA GLY A 190 -37.62 -6.37 10.43
C GLY A 190 -36.33 -7.18 10.18
N LYS A 191 -36.38 -8.50 10.39
CA LYS A 191 -35.29 -9.40 10.02
C LYS A 191 -35.26 -9.55 8.52
N VAL A 192 -34.27 -8.92 7.90
CA VAL A 192 -34.07 -8.95 6.44
C VAL A 192 -33.31 -10.22 6.08
N GLU A 193 -33.98 -11.11 5.35
CA GLU A 193 -33.29 -12.23 4.71
C GLU A 193 -32.33 -11.69 3.65
N VAL A 194 -31.21 -12.38 3.49
CA VAL A 194 -30.23 -12.00 2.47
C VAL A 194 -30.88 -12.12 1.10
N GLY A 195 -30.85 -11.03 0.30
CA GLY A 195 -31.50 -10.97 -1.01
C GLY A 195 -32.91 -10.35 -1.00
N ALA A 196 -33.40 -9.89 0.15
CA ALA A 196 -34.66 -9.17 0.20
C ALA A 196 -34.58 -7.85 -0.58
N GLU A 197 -35.64 -7.54 -1.32
CA GLU A 197 -35.79 -6.26 -2.00
C GLU A 197 -36.15 -5.15 -0.98
N ALA A 198 -35.65 -3.94 -1.23
CA ALA A 198 -36.01 -2.78 -0.45
C ALA A 198 -37.42 -2.29 -0.80
N THR A 199 -38.09 -1.67 0.14
CA THR A 199 -39.38 -0.98 -0.10
C THR A 199 -39.10 0.52 -0.26
N ILE A 200 -39.62 1.13 -1.31
CA ILE A 200 -39.54 2.57 -1.55
C ILE A 200 -40.79 3.21 -0.98
N GLU A 201 -40.63 4.16 -0.08
CA GLU A 201 -41.71 4.81 0.65
C GLU A 201 -41.51 6.33 0.69
N GLU A 202 -42.54 7.05 1.20
CA GLU A 202 -42.38 8.47 1.52
C GLU A 202 -41.45 8.66 2.73
N ILE A 203 -40.74 9.81 2.76
CA ILE A 203 -39.83 10.14 3.86
C ILE A 203 -40.62 10.23 5.17
N PRO A 204 -40.15 9.60 6.25
CA PRO A 204 -40.75 9.75 7.59
C PRO A 204 -40.86 11.23 7.99
N ALA A 205 -42.01 11.60 8.58
CA ALA A 205 -42.31 13.00 8.88
C ALA A 205 -41.30 13.67 9.81
N ASP A 206 -40.69 12.92 10.71
CA ASP A 206 -39.62 13.36 11.64
C ASP A 206 -38.27 13.63 10.94
N LEU A 207 -38.06 13.08 9.74
CA LEU A 207 -36.86 13.31 8.93
C LEU A 207 -37.08 14.27 7.76
N ALA A 208 -38.30 14.67 7.48
CA ALA A 208 -38.65 15.47 6.30
C ALA A 208 -37.88 16.81 6.27
N ASP A 209 -37.87 17.56 7.36
CA ASP A 209 -37.18 18.86 7.44
C ASP A 209 -35.65 18.69 7.28
N LYS A 210 -35.07 17.66 7.91
CA LYS A 210 -33.68 17.38 7.81
C LYS A 210 -33.28 16.91 6.41
N ALA A 211 -34.10 16.09 5.78
CA ALA A 211 -33.89 15.68 4.40
C ALA A 211 -33.94 16.87 3.44
N ALA A 212 -34.86 17.82 3.65
CA ALA A 212 -34.91 19.04 2.86
C ALA A 212 -33.65 19.90 3.04
N GLU A 213 -33.15 20.08 4.28
CA GLU A 213 -31.91 20.81 4.57
C GLU A 213 -30.72 20.19 3.84
N TYR A 214 -30.54 18.87 3.96
CA TYR A 214 -29.42 18.19 3.32
C TYR A 214 -29.54 18.12 1.81
N ARG A 215 -30.78 18.06 1.29
CA ARG A 215 -31.07 18.18 -0.15
C ARG A 215 -30.64 19.55 -0.68
N GLU A 216 -30.93 20.62 0.04
CA GLU A 216 -30.52 21.98 -0.34
C GLU A 216 -29.00 22.10 -0.42
N LYS A 217 -28.27 21.62 0.60
CA LYS A 217 -26.79 21.58 0.60
C LYS A 217 -26.21 20.77 -0.56
N LEU A 218 -26.86 19.66 -0.91
CA LEU A 218 -26.48 18.83 -2.05
C LEU A 218 -26.66 19.62 -3.35
N LEU A 219 -27.82 20.27 -3.55
CA LEU A 219 -28.10 21.04 -4.75
C LEU A 219 -27.21 22.28 -4.89
N GLU A 220 -26.88 22.97 -3.79
CA GLU A 220 -25.88 24.05 -3.78
C GLU A 220 -24.52 23.57 -4.26
N THR A 221 -24.03 22.45 -3.71
CA THR A 221 -22.75 21.89 -4.12
C THR A 221 -22.75 21.46 -5.59
N VAL A 222 -23.84 20.87 -6.07
CA VAL A 222 -24.00 20.47 -7.47
C VAL A 222 -24.04 21.70 -8.39
N ALA A 223 -24.76 22.74 -8.00
CA ALA A 223 -24.87 23.99 -8.77
C ALA A 223 -23.49 24.68 -8.91
N GLU A 224 -22.64 24.64 -7.90
CA GLU A 224 -21.29 25.20 -7.96
C GLU A 224 -20.37 24.52 -9.01
N SER A 225 -20.70 23.32 -9.47
CA SER A 225 -19.86 22.53 -10.37
C SER A 225 -19.89 22.96 -11.83
N ASP A 226 -20.94 23.69 -12.24
CA ASP A 226 -21.17 24.05 -13.64
C ASP A 226 -22.00 25.32 -13.76
N GLU A 227 -21.65 26.24 -14.67
CA GLU A 227 -22.36 27.51 -14.86
C GLU A 227 -23.80 27.33 -15.26
N GLU A 228 -24.11 26.33 -16.11
CA GLU A 228 -25.51 26.06 -16.55
C GLU A 228 -26.38 25.56 -15.40
N LEU A 229 -25.84 24.69 -14.55
CA LEU A 229 -26.52 24.19 -13.34
C LEU A 229 -26.73 25.31 -12.32
N MET A 230 -25.74 26.20 -12.19
CA MET A 230 -25.82 27.38 -11.33
C MET A 230 -26.92 28.33 -11.78
N GLU A 231 -27.01 28.64 -13.09
CA GLU A 231 -28.08 29.49 -13.65
C GLU A 231 -29.48 28.88 -13.42
N LYS A 232 -29.65 27.59 -13.63
CA LYS A 232 -30.89 26.88 -13.37
C LYS A 232 -31.30 26.93 -11.89
N TYR A 233 -30.34 26.62 -10.99
CA TYR A 233 -30.58 26.60 -9.55
C TYR A 233 -31.01 27.99 -9.03
N PHE A 234 -30.27 29.06 -9.37
CA PHE A 234 -30.63 30.43 -8.98
C PHE A 234 -31.84 30.98 -9.72
N GLY A 235 -32.15 30.47 -10.92
CA GLY A 235 -33.36 30.74 -11.65
C GLY A 235 -34.63 30.12 -11.04
N GLY A 236 -34.47 29.25 -10.05
CA GLY A 236 -35.58 28.53 -9.39
C GLY A 236 -36.10 27.35 -10.21
N GLU A 237 -35.33 26.86 -11.18
CA GLU A 237 -35.62 25.63 -11.91
C GLU A 237 -35.16 24.40 -11.13
N GLU A 238 -35.96 23.33 -11.15
CA GLU A 238 -35.54 22.06 -10.53
C GLU A 238 -34.49 21.36 -11.37
N LEU A 239 -33.41 20.93 -10.72
CA LEU A 239 -32.40 20.07 -11.34
C LEU A 239 -32.94 18.63 -11.42
N THR A 240 -32.79 18.00 -12.56
CA THR A 240 -33.18 16.59 -12.77
C THR A 240 -32.22 15.63 -12.05
N GLU A 241 -32.70 14.42 -11.76
CA GLU A 241 -31.84 13.37 -11.17
C GLU A 241 -30.60 13.08 -12.01
N GLU A 242 -30.72 13.10 -13.34
CA GLU A 242 -29.64 12.84 -14.27
C GLU A 242 -28.60 13.97 -14.25
N GLU A 243 -29.02 15.22 -14.20
CA GLU A 243 -28.10 16.37 -14.04
C GLU A 243 -27.33 16.30 -12.73
N ILE A 244 -28.04 16.01 -11.63
CA ILE A 244 -27.42 15.85 -10.31
C ILE A 244 -26.40 14.72 -10.31
N LYS A 245 -26.76 13.53 -10.78
CA LYS A 245 -25.87 12.36 -10.85
C LYS A 245 -24.64 12.62 -11.71
N THR A 246 -24.82 13.28 -12.85
CA THR A 246 -23.73 13.64 -13.77
C THR A 246 -22.75 14.62 -13.11
N ALA A 247 -23.25 15.63 -12.44
CA ALA A 247 -22.42 16.60 -11.71
C ALA A 247 -21.68 15.96 -10.53
N VAL A 248 -22.37 15.16 -9.71
CA VAL A 248 -21.76 14.42 -8.60
C VAL A 248 -20.65 13.49 -9.11
N ARG A 249 -20.89 12.76 -10.21
CA ARG A 249 -19.89 11.91 -10.85
C ARG A 249 -18.66 12.72 -11.28
N LYS A 250 -18.85 13.82 -11.99
CA LYS A 250 -17.77 14.70 -12.48
C LYS A 250 -16.88 15.17 -11.33
N MET A 251 -17.50 15.69 -10.27
CA MET A 251 -16.78 16.17 -9.08
C MET A 251 -16.10 15.03 -8.30
N THR A 252 -16.75 13.84 -8.24
CA THR A 252 -16.16 12.67 -7.57
C THR A 252 -14.93 12.16 -8.31
N VAL A 253 -14.99 12.07 -9.65
CA VAL A 253 -13.88 11.67 -10.50
C VAL A 253 -12.71 12.66 -10.38
N ALA A 254 -13.00 13.96 -10.23
CA ALA A 254 -12.01 15.00 -9.98
C ALA A 254 -11.52 15.04 -8.52
N SER A 255 -12.00 14.16 -7.64
CA SER A 255 -11.70 14.14 -6.20
C SER A 255 -11.99 15.46 -5.47
N GLU A 256 -12.91 16.27 -5.99
CA GLU A 256 -13.35 17.53 -5.38
C GLU A 256 -14.35 17.31 -4.23
N ILE A 257 -15.13 16.25 -4.33
CA ILE A 257 -16.11 15.82 -3.32
C ILE A 257 -16.06 14.30 -3.13
N TYR A 258 -16.61 13.87 -2.01
CA TYR A 258 -16.70 12.43 -1.66
C TYR A 258 -18.16 12.10 -1.28
N PRO A 259 -18.92 11.42 -2.15
CA PRO A 259 -20.29 10.99 -1.84
C PRO A 259 -20.32 10.09 -0.60
N VAL A 260 -21.24 10.38 0.34
CA VAL A 260 -21.39 9.62 1.58
C VAL A 260 -22.72 8.90 1.60
N LEU A 261 -22.66 7.58 1.76
CA LEU A 261 -23.79 6.68 1.92
C LEU A 261 -23.70 6.02 3.30
N CYS A 262 -24.78 5.38 3.74
CA CYS A 262 -24.81 4.66 4.99
C CYS A 262 -25.59 3.34 4.91
N GLY A 263 -25.30 2.44 5.86
CA GLY A 263 -25.97 1.15 5.92
C GLY A 263 -25.47 0.26 7.03
N SER A 264 -25.92 -0.98 7.01
CA SER A 264 -25.42 -2.08 7.81
C SER A 264 -25.22 -3.32 6.93
N ALA A 265 -23.97 -3.61 6.60
CA ALA A 265 -23.63 -4.81 5.84
C ALA A 265 -24.08 -6.08 6.60
N TYR A 266 -23.92 -6.11 7.93
CA TYR A 266 -24.32 -7.25 8.75
C TYR A 266 -25.83 -7.52 8.71
N LYS A 267 -26.65 -6.46 8.69
CA LYS A 267 -28.13 -6.55 8.61
C LYS A 267 -28.65 -6.58 7.18
N ASN A 268 -27.80 -6.62 6.17
CA ASN A 268 -28.14 -6.60 4.74
C ASN A 268 -28.90 -5.34 4.30
N LYS A 269 -28.64 -4.18 4.92
CA LYS A 269 -29.31 -2.91 4.65
C LYS A 269 -28.33 -1.93 4.00
N GLY A 270 -28.70 -1.30 2.87
CA GLY A 270 -27.93 -0.25 2.20
C GLY A 270 -26.90 -0.73 1.16
N ILE A 271 -26.75 -2.03 0.89
CA ILE A 271 -25.76 -2.57 -0.05
C ILE A 271 -26.15 -2.36 -1.52
N GLN A 272 -27.43 -2.51 -1.87
CA GLN A 272 -27.87 -2.27 -3.24
C GLN A 272 -27.69 -0.79 -3.65
N PRO A 273 -28.07 0.21 -2.82
CA PRO A 273 -27.75 1.61 -3.11
C PRO A 273 -26.25 1.90 -3.19
N LEU A 274 -25.42 1.19 -2.42
CA LEU A 274 -23.95 1.29 -2.54
C LEU A 274 -23.46 0.78 -3.90
N LEU A 275 -23.99 -0.34 -4.41
CA LEU A 275 -23.67 -0.86 -5.73
C LEU A 275 -24.11 0.09 -6.85
N ASP A 276 -25.29 0.71 -6.72
CA ASP A 276 -25.75 1.72 -7.66
C ASP A 276 -24.82 2.95 -7.63
N ALA A 277 -24.42 3.41 -6.45
CA ALA A 277 -23.48 4.53 -6.30
C ALA A 277 -22.09 4.23 -6.89
N VAL A 278 -21.58 3.00 -6.79
CA VAL A 278 -20.35 2.58 -7.46
C VAL A 278 -20.45 2.77 -8.98
N ILE A 279 -21.58 2.40 -9.57
CA ILE A 279 -21.79 2.54 -11.01
C ILE A 279 -21.99 4.02 -11.39
N ASP A 280 -22.77 4.75 -10.60
CA ASP A 280 -23.18 6.13 -10.92
C ASP A 280 -22.02 7.12 -10.71
N TYR A 281 -21.19 6.96 -9.68
CA TYR A 281 -20.23 8.00 -9.25
C TYR A 281 -18.76 7.64 -9.41
N LEU A 282 -18.36 6.35 -9.38
CA LEU A 282 -16.97 5.99 -9.57
C LEU A 282 -16.60 5.92 -11.05
N PRO A 283 -15.33 6.23 -11.39
CA PRO A 283 -14.90 6.29 -12.77
C PRO A 283 -14.86 4.93 -13.46
N SER A 284 -15.05 4.97 -14.77
CA SER A 284 -14.67 3.91 -15.70
C SER A 284 -13.21 4.09 -16.15
N PRO A 285 -12.60 3.09 -16.79
CA PRO A 285 -11.28 3.25 -17.39
C PRO A 285 -11.17 4.41 -18.39
N LEU A 286 -12.28 4.79 -19.04
CA LEU A 286 -12.33 5.92 -19.98
C LEU A 286 -12.31 7.28 -19.27
N ASP A 287 -12.86 7.37 -18.06
CA ASP A 287 -12.85 8.62 -17.28
C ASP A 287 -11.45 8.91 -16.73
N ILE A 288 -10.68 7.87 -16.40
CA ILE A 288 -9.27 8.00 -15.97
C ILE A 288 -8.38 8.44 -17.14
N GLY A 289 -8.71 7.97 -18.37
CA GLY A 289 -8.06 8.43 -19.58
C GLY A 289 -6.70 7.79 -19.83
N GLU A 290 -5.72 8.61 -20.19
CA GLU A 290 -4.40 8.18 -20.64
C GLU A 290 -3.52 7.73 -19.47
N VAL A 291 -2.73 6.68 -19.69
CA VAL A 291 -1.73 6.21 -18.71
C VAL A 291 -0.34 6.61 -19.19
N HIS A 292 0.41 7.22 -18.29
CA HIS A 292 1.77 7.68 -18.52
C HIS A 292 2.79 6.59 -18.20
N GLY A 293 3.91 6.65 -18.88
CA GLY A 293 5.07 5.81 -18.67
C GLY A 293 6.25 6.41 -19.42
N HIS A 294 7.38 5.73 -19.41
CA HIS A 294 8.57 6.23 -20.07
C HIS A 294 9.15 5.22 -21.08
N LYS A 295 10.04 5.71 -21.92
CA LYS A 295 10.72 4.89 -22.91
C LYS A 295 11.76 4.00 -22.25
N VAL A 296 11.84 2.75 -22.68
CA VAL A 296 12.88 1.82 -22.20
C VAL A 296 14.27 2.39 -22.41
N GLY A 297 15.02 2.56 -21.32
CA GLY A 297 16.38 3.09 -21.32
C GLY A 297 16.50 4.62 -21.43
N ASP A 298 15.40 5.35 -21.37
CA ASP A 298 15.38 6.81 -21.39
C ASP A 298 14.15 7.33 -20.63
N GLU A 299 14.30 7.55 -19.33
CA GLU A 299 13.23 7.99 -18.43
C GLU A 299 12.75 9.43 -18.72
N ALA A 300 13.56 10.23 -19.38
CA ALA A 300 13.18 11.60 -19.75
C ALA A 300 12.17 11.66 -20.93
N VAL A 301 11.88 10.53 -21.57
CA VAL A 301 10.95 10.48 -22.71
C VAL A 301 9.61 9.92 -22.23
N ASP A 302 8.67 10.82 -21.96
CA ASP A 302 7.29 10.46 -21.63
C ASP A 302 6.60 9.72 -22.78
N MET A 303 5.88 8.67 -22.46
CA MET A 303 5.08 7.87 -23.38
C MET A 303 3.68 7.67 -22.80
N VAL A 304 2.68 7.75 -23.65
CA VAL A 304 1.28 7.67 -23.26
C VAL A 304 0.59 6.47 -23.89
N ARG A 305 -0.34 5.85 -23.20
CA ARG A 305 -1.26 4.80 -23.69
C ARG A 305 -2.69 5.16 -23.37
N LYS A 306 -3.57 5.04 -24.37
CA LYS A 306 -5.01 5.24 -24.22
C LYS A 306 -5.69 3.91 -23.86
N PRO A 307 -6.79 3.94 -23.08
CA PRO A 307 -7.57 2.75 -22.77
C PRO A 307 -8.38 2.29 -23.99
N SER A 308 -7.69 1.82 -25.01
CA SER A 308 -8.26 1.34 -26.28
C SER A 308 -7.62 0.02 -26.68
N VAL A 309 -8.42 -0.85 -27.29
CA VAL A 309 -7.94 -2.13 -27.86
C VAL A 309 -7.10 -1.94 -29.15
N ASP A 310 -7.21 -0.78 -29.80
CA ASP A 310 -6.46 -0.45 -31.00
C ASP A 310 -5.05 0.06 -30.72
N GLU A 311 -4.76 0.37 -29.44
CA GLU A 311 -3.43 0.74 -28.98
C GLU A 311 -2.51 -0.48 -28.81
N PRO A 312 -1.18 -0.29 -28.84
CA PRO A 312 -0.25 -1.35 -28.48
C PRO A 312 -0.52 -1.87 -27.06
N PHE A 313 -0.43 -3.19 -26.86
CA PHE A 313 -0.66 -3.81 -25.56
C PHE A 313 0.29 -3.26 -24.50
N SER A 314 -0.27 -2.88 -23.34
CA SER A 314 0.47 -2.59 -22.12
C SER A 314 -0.32 -2.99 -20.89
N ALA A 315 0.38 -3.56 -19.92
CA ALA A 315 -0.19 -4.03 -18.66
C ALA A 315 0.83 -3.93 -17.52
N LEU A 316 0.34 -3.74 -16.30
CA LEU A 316 1.14 -3.74 -15.08
C LEU A 316 0.86 -5.02 -14.30
N ALA A 317 1.90 -5.78 -13.96
CA ALA A 317 1.84 -6.91 -13.06
C ALA A 317 1.85 -6.39 -11.62
N PHE A 318 0.70 -6.35 -10.95
CA PHE A 318 0.58 -5.74 -9.63
C PHE A 318 0.56 -6.74 -8.48
N LYS A 319 0.34 -8.02 -8.76
CA LYS A 319 0.34 -9.07 -7.74
C LYS A 319 0.78 -10.42 -8.31
N ILE A 320 1.60 -11.12 -7.54
CA ILE A 320 1.97 -12.52 -7.77
C ILE A 320 1.35 -13.36 -6.66
N ALA A 321 0.82 -14.52 -7.00
CA ALA A 321 0.33 -15.49 -6.02
C ALA A 321 0.80 -16.91 -6.40
N ALA A 322 1.16 -17.70 -5.40
CA ALA A 322 1.40 -19.13 -5.60
C ALA A 322 0.06 -19.85 -5.75
N HIS A 323 -0.04 -20.69 -6.77
CA HIS A 323 -1.23 -21.48 -7.02
C HIS A 323 -0.90 -22.97 -6.98
N PRO A 324 -1.69 -23.81 -6.26
CA PRO A 324 -1.36 -25.22 -6.06
C PRO A 324 -1.17 -26.03 -7.36
N PHE A 325 -1.93 -25.69 -8.41
CA PHE A 325 -1.93 -26.44 -9.68
C PHE A 325 -1.14 -25.74 -10.80
N PHE A 326 -1.09 -24.41 -10.81
CA PHE A 326 -0.48 -23.62 -11.89
C PHE A 326 0.90 -23.10 -11.53
N GLY A 327 1.31 -23.22 -10.29
CA GLY A 327 2.56 -22.68 -9.76
C GLY A 327 2.44 -21.18 -9.53
N LYS A 328 2.80 -20.37 -10.52
CA LYS A 328 2.79 -18.91 -10.44
C LYS A 328 1.58 -18.34 -11.18
N LEU A 329 0.76 -17.58 -10.47
CA LEU A 329 -0.35 -16.81 -10.99
C LEU A 329 -0.02 -15.32 -10.91
N THR A 330 -0.02 -14.63 -12.04
CA THR A 330 0.31 -13.20 -12.14
C THR A 330 -0.95 -12.40 -12.42
N PHE A 331 -1.30 -11.48 -11.52
CA PHE A 331 -2.42 -10.56 -11.73
C PHE A 331 -1.92 -9.32 -12.48
N VAL A 332 -2.62 -8.96 -13.53
CA VAL A 332 -2.27 -7.85 -14.40
C VAL A 332 -3.45 -6.90 -14.61
N ARG A 333 -3.18 -5.60 -14.56
CA ARG A 333 -4.08 -4.56 -15.04
C ARG A 333 -3.69 -4.24 -16.48
N VAL A 334 -4.58 -4.48 -17.43
CA VAL A 334 -4.37 -4.11 -18.83
C VAL A 334 -4.81 -2.68 -19.05
N TYR A 335 -3.88 -1.81 -19.44
CA TYR A 335 -4.16 -0.40 -19.70
C TYR A 335 -4.49 -0.11 -21.15
N SER A 336 -3.83 -0.79 -22.09
CA SER A 336 -4.04 -0.60 -23.52
C SER A 336 -3.93 -1.90 -24.29
N GLY A 337 -4.52 -1.93 -25.48
CA GLY A 337 -4.41 -3.05 -26.40
C GLY A 337 -5.23 -4.28 -25.99
N ILE A 338 -4.87 -5.37 -26.63
CA ILE A 338 -5.46 -6.70 -26.43
C ILE A 338 -4.35 -7.76 -26.52
N VAL A 339 -4.48 -8.81 -25.74
CA VAL A 339 -3.58 -9.96 -25.80
C VAL A 339 -4.35 -11.27 -25.65
N GLU A 340 -3.93 -12.29 -26.40
CA GLU A 340 -4.53 -13.62 -26.40
C GLU A 340 -3.63 -14.64 -25.68
N PRO A 341 -4.19 -15.77 -25.19
CA PRO A 341 -3.40 -16.87 -24.68
C PRO A 341 -2.39 -17.37 -25.73
N GLY A 342 -1.16 -17.60 -25.31
CA GLY A 342 -0.08 -18.05 -26.19
C GLY A 342 0.73 -16.91 -26.82
N ALA A 343 0.31 -15.66 -26.69
CA ALA A 343 1.05 -14.52 -27.21
C ALA A 343 2.40 -14.31 -26.50
N GLN A 344 3.36 -13.79 -27.26
CA GLN A 344 4.62 -13.31 -26.69
C GLN A 344 4.53 -11.83 -26.36
N VAL A 345 4.99 -11.46 -25.17
CA VAL A 345 5.04 -10.09 -24.66
C VAL A 345 6.45 -9.76 -24.19
N ALA A 346 6.78 -8.49 -24.15
CA ALA A 346 7.99 -8.01 -23.54
C ALA A 346 7.71 -7.68 -22.07
N ASN A 347 8.54 -8.19 -21.14
CA ASN A 347 8.72 -7.62 -19.82
C ASN A 347 9.77 -6.50 -19.98
N SER A 348 9.30 -5.27 -20.13
CA SER A 348 10.15 -4.12 -20.43
C SER A 348 10.99 -3.69 -19.24
N THR A 349 10.52 -3.89 -18.02
CA THR A 349 11.27 -3.60 -16.79
C THR A 349 12.54 -4.46 -16.70
N LYS A 350 12.45 -5.73 -17.10
CA LYS A 350 13.60 -6.67 -17.03
C LYS A 350 14.29 -6.91 -18.40
N GLY A 351 13.79 -6.31 -19.47
CA GLY A 351 14.34 -6.51 -20.82
C GLY A 351 14.20 -7.95 -21.34
N LYS A 352 13.21 -8.72 -20.86
CA LYS A 352 12.99 -10.11 -21.23
C LYS A 352 11.73 -10.30 -22.05
N LYS A 353 11.71 -11.33 -22.89
CA LYS A 353 10.51 -11.78 -23.61
C LYS A 353 9.88 -12.95 -22.85
N GLU A 354 8.58 -12.88 -22.65
CA GLU A 354 7.80 -13.90 -21.96
C GLU A 354 6.59 -14.33 -22.79
N ARG A 355 6.00 -15.47 -22.42
CA ARG A 355 4.82 -15.99 -23.09
C ARG A 355 3.68 -16.14 -22.11
N ILE A 356 2.55 -15.54 -22.41
CA ILE A 356 1.30 -15.73 -21.67
C ILE A 356 0.76 -17.13 -22.00
N GLY A 357 0.62 -18.00 -21.00
CA GLY A 357 0.09 -19.35 -21.18
C GLY A 357 -1.44 -19.37 -21.29
N LYS A 358 -2.12 -19.02 -20.20
CA LYS A 358 -3.58 -18.88 -20.13
C LYS A 358 -3.95 -17.59 -19.43
N LEU A 359 -5.17 -17.13 -19.72
CA LEU A 359 -5.77 -15.94 -19.13
C LEU A 359 -7.02 -16.34 -18.37
N PHE A 360 -7.22 -15.72 -17.21
CA PHE A 360 -8.37 -15.96 -16.36
C PHE A 360 -8.98 -14.64 -15.89
N GLN A 361 -10.29 -14.61 -15.80
CA GLN A 361 -11.04 -13.66 -15.02
C GLN A 361 -11.39 -14.33 -13.67
N MET A 362 -11.04 -13.67 -12.57
CA MET A 362 -11.21 -14.27 -11.25
C MET A 362 -12.61 -14.00 -10.70
N HIS A 363 -13.28 -15.04 -10.27
CA HIS A 363 -14.56 -14.98 -9.56
C HIS A 363 -14.38 -15.65 -8.19
N ALA A 364 -13.93 -14.88 -7.22
CA ALA A 364 -13.51 -15.41 -5.93
C ALA A 364 -12.38 -16.46 -6.09
N ASN A 365 -12.61 -17.69 -5.67
CA ASN A 365 -11.64 -18.79 -5.78
C ASN A 365 -11.77 -19.61 -7.09
N LYS A 366 -12.49 -19.08 -8.10
CA LYS A 366 -12.69 -19.77 -9.37
C LYS A 366 -12.00 -19.02 -10.48
N GLU A 367 -11.15 -19.73 -11.20
CA GLU A 367 -10.51 -19.24 -12.41
C GLU A 367 -11.43 -19.49 -13.61
N ASN A 368 -11.99 -18.42 -14.18
CA ASN A 368 -12.76 -18.52 -15.40
C ASN A 368 -11.85 -18.21 -16.60
N PRO A 369 -11.56 -19.18 -17.46
CA PRO A 369 -10.71 -18.94 -18.61
C PRO A 369 -11.38 -17.96 -19.58
N VAL A 370 -10.58 -17.04 -20.12
CA VAL A 370 -10.98 -16.10 -21.15
C VAL A 370 -10.09 -16.24 -22.38
N ASP A 371 -10.63 -15.92 -23.55
CA ASP A 371 -9.91 -16.05 -24.82
C ASP A 371 -9.07 -14.81 -25.15
N GLU A 372 -9.28 -13.71 -24.44
CA GLU A 372 -8.54 -12.46 -24.63
C GLU A 372 -8.49 -11.64 -23.33
N ALA A 373 -7.42 -10.88 -23.13
CA ALA A 373 -7.33 -9.83 -22.14
C ALA A 373 -7.33 -8.47 -22.83
N ARG A 374 -8.26 -7.59 -22.47
CA ARG A 374 -8.53 -6.30 -23.12
C ARG A 374 -8.19 -5.15 -22.20
N ALA A 375 -7.83 -4.02 -22.81
CA ALA A 375 -7.67 -2.73 -22.12
C ALA A 375 -8.81 -2.47 -21.12
N GLY A 376 -8.48 -1.85 -19.99
CA GLY A 376 -9.42 -1.41 -18.97
C GLY A 376 -9.80 -2.47 -17.92
N ASN A 377 -9.33 -3.72 -18.04
CA ASN A 377 -9.73 -4.81 -17.14
C ASN A 377 -8.56 -5.42 -16.37
N ILE A 378 -8.90 -6.21 -15.37
CA ILE A 378 -7.97 -6.95 -14.53
C ILE A 378 -8.09 -8.44 -14.84
N TYR A 379 -6.95 -9.10 -15.04
CA TYR A 379 -6.87 -10.53 -15.34
C TYR A 379 -5.79 -11.19 -14.50
N ALA A 380 -5.92 -12.52 -14.38
CA ALA A 380 -4.85 -13.36 -13.90
C ALA A 380 -4.27 -14.17 -15.06
N CYS A 381 -2.96 -14.29 -15.15
CA CYS A 381 -2.29 -15.07 -16.19
C CYS A 381 -1.26 -16.03 -15.61
N ILE A 382 -1.05 -17.13 -16.34
CA ILE A 382 -0.01 -18.11 -16.06
C ILE A 382 0.98 -18.17 -17.22
N GLY A 383 2.17 -18.69 -16.94
CA GLY A 383 3.23 -18.88 -17.94
C GLY A 383 4.32 -17.81 -17.88
N LEU A 384 4.13 -16.74 -17.14
CA LEU A 384 5.13 -15.69 -16.90
C LEU A 384 6.13 -16.18 -15.84
N LYS A 385 7.36 -16.45 -16.25
CA LYS A 385 8.38 -17.06 -15.37
C LYS A 385 9.20 -16.01 -14.61
N ASP A 386 9.62 -14.98 -15.32
CA ASP A 386 10.52 -13.95 -14.81
C ASP A 386 9.79 -12.71 -14.26
N THR A 387 8.53 -12.53 -14.61
CA THR A 387 7.72 -11.38 -14.17
C THR A 387 7.53 -11.39 -12.65
N THR A 388 7.78 -10.25 -12.02
CA THR A 388 7.53 -9.99 -10.58
C THR A 388 6.54 -8.83 -10.42
N THR A 389 6.13 -8.58 -9.19
CA THR A 389 5.26 -7.44 -8.86
C THR A 389 5.95 -6.12 -9.23
N GLY A 390 5.22 -5.23 -9.92
CA GLY A 390 5.73 -3.96 -10.43
C GLY A 390 6.23 -4.01 -11.88
N ASP A 391 6.40 -5.18 -12.48
CA ASP A 391 6.89 -5.30 -13.84
C ASP A 391 5.84 -4.86 -14.88
N THR A 392 6.29 -4.18 -15.92
CA THR A 392 5.47 -3.83 -17.08
C THR A 392 5.57 -4.90 -18.16
N LEU A 393 4.40 -5.35 -18.62
CA LEU A 393 4.25 -6.24 -19.79
C LEU A 393 3.70 -5.43 -20.95
N CYS A 394 4.34 -5.51 -22.11
CA CYS A 394 3.93 -4.71 -23.26
C CYS A 394 4.16 -5.40 -24.61
N ASP A 395 3.68 -4.76 -25.66
CA ASP A 395 3.98 -5.15 -27.04
C ASP A 395 5.48 -5.07 -27.32
N ILE A 396 6.02 -6.10 -28.01
CA ILE A 396 7.46 -6.21 -28.26
C ILE A 396 7.97 -5.11 -29.22
N ALA A 397 7.11 -4.67 -30.16
CA ALA A 397 7.48 -3.67 -31.16
C ALA A 397 7.36 -2.24 -30.61
N ASN A 398 6.51 -2.04 -29.60
CA ASN A 398 6.22 -0.74 -29.01
C ASN A 398 6.43 -0.76 -27.47
N PRO A 399 7.67 -0.96 -27.00
CA PRO A 399 7.95 -1.11 -25.59
C PRO A 399 7.73 0.20 -24.84
N ILE A 400 7.16 0.07 -23.63
CA ILE A 400 6.96 1.13 -22.65
C ILE A 400 7.27 0.57 -21.27
N ILE A 401 7.76 1.39 -20.35
CA ILE A 401 7.77 1.11 -18.93
C ILE A 401 6.71 2.01 -18.31
N LEU A 402 5.69 1.41 -17.73
CA LEU A 402 4.72 2.12 -16.90
C LEU A 402 5.39 2.53 -15.59
N GLU A 403 4.87 3.56 -14.96
CA GLU A 403 5.40 4.05 -13.69
C GLU A 403 5.63 2.91 -12.68
N SER A 404 6.82 2.88 -12.09
CA SER A 404 7.20 1.84 -11.12
C SER A 404 6.47 2.02 -9.79
N MET A 405 6.33 0.94 -9.05
CA MET A 405 5.87 0.97 -7.66
C MET A 405 7.07 1.03 -6.73
N ASP A 406 7.12 2.05 -5.87
CA ASP A 406 8.11 2.14 -4.80
C ASP A 406 7.64 1.33 -3.59
N PHE A 407 8.52 0.51 -3.07
CA PHE A 407 8.24 -0.30 -1.89
C PHE A 407 9.10 0.17 -0.71
N PRO A 408 8.51 0.36 0.48
CA PRO A 408 9.27 0.76 1.66
C PRO A 408 10.21 -0.36 2.12
N ASP A 409 11.33 0.05 2.69
CA ASP A 409 12.25 -0.87 3.33
C ASP A 409 11.64 -1.53 4.57
N PRO A 410 11.98 -2.79 4.86
CA PRO A 410 11.54 -3.47 6.08
C PRO A 410 12.05 -2.75 7.33
N VAL A 411 11.23 -2.75 8.37
CA VAL A 411 11.52 -2.07 9.65
C VAL A 411 11.85 -3.05 10.78
N ILE A 412 11.58 -4.33 10.56
CA ILE A 412 11.78 -5.41 11.54
C ILE A 412 12.51 -6.57 10.88
N GLU A 413 13.39 -7.22 11.61
CA GLU A 413 14.16 -8.38 11.14
C GLU A 413 14.06 -9.54 12.15
N VAL A 414 14.08 -10.78 11.64
CA VAL A 414 14.02 -12.01 12.44
C VAL A 414 15.00 -13.02 11.86
N ALA A 415 15.83 -13.63 12.72
CA ALA A 415 16.66 -14.74 12.32
C ALA A 415 15.83 -16.03 12.24
N ILE A 416 16.01 -16.80 11.17
CA ILE A 416 15.36 -18.08 10.96
C ILE A 416 16.38 -19.19 10.73
N GLU A 417 16.31 -20.25 11.54
CA GLU A 417 17.23 -21.38 11.48
C GLU A 417 16.49 -22.68 11.18
N PRO A 418 16.75 -23.34 10.04
CA PRO A 418 16.15 -24.63 9.73
C PRO A 418 16.64 -25.71 10.71
N LYS A 419 15.75 -26.60 11.15
CA LYS A 419 16.10 -27.67 12.11
C LYS A 419 16.96 -28.76 11.49
N THR A 420 16.81 -29.03 10.19
CA THR A 420 17.54 -30.08 9.46
C THR A 420 18.03 -29.58 8.11
N LYS A 421 18.96 -30.32 7.49
CA LYS A 421 19.39 -30.03 6.11
C LYS A 421 18.26 -30.10 5.09
N ALA A 422 17.31 -31.01 5.26
CA ALA A 422 16.14 -31.10 4.41
C ALA A 422 15.21 -29.86 4.56
N ASP A 423 15.13 -29.31 5.77
CA ASP A 423 14.38 -28.08 6.02
C ASP A 423 15.07 -26.85 5.44
N GLN A 424 16.41 -26.87 5.33
CA GLN A 424 17.17 -25.80 4.68
C GLN A 424 16.85 -25.69 3.17
N GLU A 425 16.72 -26.82 2.47
CA GLU A 425 16.31 -26.84 1.07
C GLU A 425 14.89 -26.32 0.90
N LYS A 426 13.97 -26.76 1.77
CA LYS A 426 12.59 -26.28 1.77
C LYS A 426 12.51 -24.78 2.10
N LEU A 427 13.30 -24.32 3.08
CA LEU A 427 13.38 -22.90 3.47
C LEU A 427 13.83 -22.04 2.30
N SER A 428 14.88 -22.46 1.57
CA SER A 428 15.37 -21.74 0.39
C SER A 428 14.27 -21.59 -0.69
N VAL A 429 13.53 -22.66 -0.96
CA VAL A 429 12.40 -22.64 -1.91
C VAL A 429 11.26 -21.75 -1.41
N ALA A 430 10.93 -21.83 -0.11
CA ALA A 430 9.88 -21.02 0.49
C ALA A 430 10.21 -19.52 0.42
N ILE A 431 11.44 -19.16 0.81
CA ILE A 431 11.96 -17.80 0.77
C ILE A 431 11.87 -17.23 -0.65
N GLN A 432 12.37 -17.97 -1.64
CA GLN A 432 12.35 -17.51 -3.03
C GLN A 432 10.93 -17.22 -3.49
N LYS A 433 9.98 -18.13 -3.23
CA LYS A 433 8.59 -17.95 -3.66
C LYS A 433 7.90 -16.80 -2.92
N LEU A 434 8.12 -16.68 -1.62
CA LEU A 434 7.53 -15.59 -0.83
C LEU A 434 8.10 -14.22 -1.23
N ALA A 435 9.39 -14.13 -1.54
CA ALA A 435 10.02 -12.91 -2.05
C ALA A 435 9.54 -12.53 -3.48
N GLU A 436 9.13 -13.52 -4.30
CA GLU A 436 8.48 -13.23 -5.59
C GLU A 436 7.06 -12.66 -5.42
N GLU A 437 6.36 -13.06 -4.35
CA GLU A 437 5.01 -12.58 -4.04
C GLU A 437 5.02 -11.21 -3.36
N ASP A 438 5.96 -10.99 -2.44
CA ASP A 438 6.04 -9.81 -1.58
C ASP A 438 7.39 -9.11 -1.70
N PRO A 439 7.47 -7.97 -2.39
CA PRO A 439 8.71 -7.23 -2.56
C PRO A 439 9.25 -6.57 -1.27
N THR A 440 8.44 -6.46 -0.20
CA THR A 440 8.90 -5.96 1.10
C THR A 440 9.46 -7.04 2.00
N PHE A 441 9.32 -8.28 1.60
CA PHE A 441 9.98 -9.40 2.25
C PHE A 441 11.45 -9.48 1.79
N THR A 442 12.36 -9.13 2.67
CA THR A 442 13.79 -9.18 2.39
C THR A 442 14.47 -10.35 3.10
N VAL A 443 15.52 -10.83 2.50
CA VAL A 443 16.30 -11.94 3.03
C VAL A 443 17.77 -11.62 2.93
N LYS A 444 18.48 -11.78 4.04
CA LYS A 444 19.92 -11.60 4.14
C LYS A 444 20.55 -12.84 4.78
N LEU A 445 21.72 -13.20 4.32
CA LEU A 445 22.60 -14.10 5.06
C LEU A 445 23.50 -13.23 5.94
N ASP A 446 23.47 -13.45 7.25
CA ASP A 446 24.40 -12.80 8.16
C ASP A 446 25.77 -13.50 8.02
N ASP A 447 26.74 -12.79 7.46
CA ASP A 447 28.07 -13.34 7.17
C ASP A 447 28.88 -13.70 8.43
N GLU A 448 28.54 -13.10 9.59
CA GLU A 448 29.24 -13.37 10.86
C GLU A 448 28.62 -14.57 11.57
N THR A 449 27.29 -14.67 11.61
CA THR A 449 26.61 -15.77 12.32
C THR A 449 26.23 -16.93 11.43
N GLY A 450 26.23 -16.74 10.10
CA GLY A 450 25.75 -17.71 9.12
C GLY A 450 24.23 -17.92 9.17
N GLN A 451 23.50 -17.08 9.93
CA GLN A 451 22.04 -17.15 10.05
C GLN A 451 21.35 -16.51 8.85
N THR A 452 20.21 -17.08 8.45
CA THR A 452 19.32 -16.43 7.52
C THR A 452 18.44 -15.45 8.28
N VAL A 453 18.54 -14.16 7.93
CA VAL A 453 17.71 -13.08 8.50
C VAL A 453 16.65 -12.68 7.49
N ILE A 454 15.40 -12.68 7.91
CA ILE A 454 14.25 -12.23 7.13
C ILE A 454 13.74 -10.90 7.65
N GLY A 455 13.45 -9.97 6.75
CA GLY A 455 12.93 -8.64 7.08
C GLY A 455 11.51 -8.43 6.59
N GLY A 456 10.75 -7.62 7.31
CA GLY A 456 9.35 -7.31 6.98
C GLY A 456 8.86 -6.00 7.60
N MET A 457 7.61 -5.65 7.31
CA MET A 457 7.00 -4.37 7.67
C MET A 457 6.48 -4.31 9.12
N GLY A 458 6.38 -5.44 9.81
CA GLY A 458 5.91 -5.52 11.20
C GLY A 458 5.92 -6.94 11.73
N GLU A 459 5.63 -7.09 13.04
CA GLU A 459 5.60 -8.40 13.71
C GLU A 459 4.58 -9.34 13.07
N LEU A 460 3.36 -8.84 12.82
CA LEU A 460 2.31 -9.64 12.20
C LEU A 460 2.68 -10.07 10.78
N HIS A 461 3.33 -9.20 10.01
CA HIS A 461 3.79 -9.54 8.67
C HIS A 461 4.78 -10.72 8.70
N LEU A 462 5.82 -10.64 9.54
CA LEU A 462 6.80 -11.73 9.69
C LEU A 462 6.17 -13.01 10.25
N ASP A 463 5.28 -12.91 11.23
CA ASP A 463 4.54 -14.05 11.77
C ASP A 463 3.75 -14.79 10.68
N VAL A 464 3.07 -14.05 9.83
CA VAL A 464 2.31 -14.62 8.70
C VAL A 464 3.23 -15.35 7.74
N LEU A 465 4.36 -14.73 7.36
CA LEU A 465 5.34 -15.33 6.45
C LEU A 465 5.96 -16.61 7.01
N VAL A 466 6.34 -16.60 8.29
CA VAL A 466 6.89 -17.78 8.98
C VAL A 466 5.85 -18.91 9.06
N ASP A 467 4.61 -18.57 9.38
CA ASP A 467 3.54 -19.57 9.44
C ASP A 467 3.21 -20.14 8.05
N ARG A 468 3.26 -19.33 6.98
CA ARG A 468 3.16 -19.79 5.59
C ARG A 468 4.31 -20.74 5.24
N MET A 469 5.56 -20.44 5.62
CA MET A 469 6.69 -21.34 5.41
C MET A 469 6.43 -22.71 6.06
N LYS A 470 5.86 -22.72 7.25
CA LYS A 470 5.53 -23.93 7.99
C LYS A 470 4.36 -24.71 7.36
N ARG A 471 3.25 -24.03 7.05
CA ARG A 471 2.00 -24.68 6.58
C ARG A 471 2.07 -25.06 5.11
N GLU A 472 2.51 -24.16 4.24
CA GLU A 472 2.50 -24.37 2.78
C GLU A 472 3.74 -25.14 2.32
N PHE A 473 4.92 -24.80 2.86
CA PHE A 473 6.21 -25.39 2.43
C PHE A 473 6.74 -26.48 3.34
N LYS A 474 6.06 -26.75 4.48
CA LYS A 474 6.47 -27.78 5.46
C LYS A 474 7.90 -27.56 5.98
N VAL A 475 8.27 -26.30 6.22
CA VAL A 475 9.55 -25.93 6.79
C VAL A 475 9.50 -26.05 8.31
N GLU A 476 10.43 -26.81 8.91
CA GLU A 476 10.66 -26.82 10.35
C GLU A 476 11.85 -25.93 10.68
N ALA A 477 11.60 -24.81 11.34
CA ALA A 477 12.62 -23.81 11.68
C ALA A 477 12.43 -23.26 13.09
N ASN A 478 13.55 -22.85 13.71
CA ASN A 478 13.54 -22.02 14.90
C ASN A 478 13.54 -20.56 14.46
N VAL A 479 12.71 -19.74 15.10
CA VAL A 479 12.58 -18.31 14.81
C VAL A 479 13.09 -17.54 16.01
N GLY A 480 14.02 -16.62 15.79
CA GLY A 480 14.57 -15.75 16.82
C GLY A 480 13.57 -14.69 17.29
N ALA A 481 13.95 -13.92 18.29
CA ALA A 481 13.16 -12.74 18.69
C ALA A 481 13.24 -11.64 17.62
N PRO A 482 12.15 -10.86 17.40
CA PRO A 482 12.19 -9.73 16.49
C PRO A 482 13.27 -8.72 16.90
N GLN A 483 13.99 -8.23 15.91
CA GLN A 483 15.01 -7.20 16.10
C GLN A 483 14.68 -5.99 15.24
N VAL A 484 15.08 -4.82 15.69
CA VAL A 484 14.90 -3.57 14.98
C VAL A 484 15.89 -3.45 13.84
N ALA A 485 15.44 -3.08 12.68
CA ALA A 485 16.30 -2.76 11.54
C ALA A 485 16.92 -1.36 11.71
N TYR A 486 18.02 -1.29 12.43
CA TYR A 486 18.78 -0.05 12.57
C TYR A 486 19.41 0.37 11.24
N ARG A 487 19.74 1.66 11.13
CA ARG A 487 20.49 2.25 10.03
C ARG A 487 21.67 3.05 10.58
N GLU A 488 22.62 3.36 9.73
CA GLU A 488 23.71 4.27 10.05
C GLU A 488 23.61 5.51 9.16
N THR A 489 24.07 6.65 9.65
CA THR A 489 24.20 7.89 8.89
C THR A 489 25.39 8.71 9.39
N ILE A 490 25.67 9.84 8.76
CA ILE A 490 26.76 10.75 9.10
C ILE A 490 26.22 12.11 9.56
N LYS A 491 26.96 12.76 10.47
CA LYS A 491 26.57 14.10 11.00
C LYS A 491 27.37 15.25 10.42
N LYS A 492 28.55 14.97 9.87
CA LYS A 492 29.46 16.03 9.39
C LYS A 492 29.87 15.75 7.94
N PRO A 493 29.98 16.81 7.13
CA PRO A 493 30.56 16.68 5.82
C PRO A 493 32.07 16.39 5.91
N VAL A 494 32.57 15.69 4.90
CA VAL A 494 33.99 15.50 4.60
C VAL A 494 34.23 16.08 3.22
N GLU A 495 34.82 17.27 3.18
CA GLU A 495 34.98 18.02 1.92
C GLU A 495 35.90 17.32 0.92
N LYS A 496 36.89 16.59 1.41
CA LYS A 496 37.86 15.91 0.58
C LYS A 496 38.50 14.73 1.29
N LEU A 497 38.32 13.55 0.70
CA LEU A 497 39.04 12.33 1.08
C LEU A 497 39.71 11.74 -0.16
N GLU A 498 41.01 11.50 -0.05
CA GLU A 498 41.82 10.84 -1.08
C GLU A 498 42.07 9.38 -0.66
N TYR A 499 41.73 8.43 -1.53
CA TYR A 499 42.04 7.03 -1.37
C TYR A 499 42.74 6.48 -2.61
N THR A 500 43.80 5.70 -2.41
CA THR A 500 44.55 5.06 -3.48
C THR A 500 44.57 3.57 -3.25
N HIS A 501 43.89 2.82 -4.11
CA HIS A 501 43.99 1.36 -4.17
C HIS A 501 45.18 1.01 -5.04
N LYS A 502 46.18 0.37 -4.42
CA LYS A 502 47.39 -0.13 -5.11
C LYS A 502 47.75 -1.53 -4.60
N LYS A 503 47.67 -2.50 -5.49
CA LYS A 503 48.09 -3.90 -5.18
C LYS A 503 48.97 -4.43 -6.30
N GLN A 504 50.13 -4.92 -5.95
CA GLN A 504 51.03 -5.62 -6.87
C GLN A 504 51.18 -7.07 -6.41
N THR A 505 50.68 -8.01 -7.22
CA THR A 505 50.86 -9.45 -7.01
C THR A 505 51.33 -10.02 -8.32
N GLY A 506 52.57 -10.39 -8.47
CA GLY A 506 53.21 -11.22 -9.51
C GLY A 506 52.62 -11.31 -10.93
N GLY A 507 51.84 -10.33 -11.41
CA GLY A 507 51.16 -10.23 -12.69
C GLY A 507 50.74 -8.79 -12.93
N SER A 508 49.61 -8.55 -13.66
CA SER A 508 49.03 -7.19 -13.81
C SER A 508 48.65 -6.65 -12.43
N GLY A 509 49.15 -5.45 -12.08
CA GLY A 509 48.82 -4.76 -10.83
C GLY A 509 47.36 -4.29 -10.78
N GLN A 510 46.93 -3.76 -9.64
CA GLN A 510 45.64 -3.04 -9.49
C GLN A 510 45.95 -1.61 -9.04
N PHE A 511 45.44 -0.63 -9.77
CA PHE A 511 45.59 0.77 -9.41
C PHE A 511 44.29 1.54 -9.66
N ALA A 512 43.81 2.24 -8.63
CA ALA A 512 42.77 3.21 -8.73
C ALA A 512 42.93 4.27 -7.65
N LYS A 513 42.90 5.54 -8.02
CA LYS A 513 42.90 6.65 -7.07
C LYS A 513 41.59 7.43 -7.23
N VAL A 514 40.91 7.64 -6.13
CA VAL A 514 39.65 8.42 -6.08
C VAL A 514 39.74 9.48 -4.99
N ILE A 515 39.20 10.62 -5.30
CA ILE A 515 39.04 11.74 -4.34
C ILE A 515 37.55 12.01 -4.26
N ILE A 516 36.98 11.82 -3.07
CA ILE A 516 35.55 11.99 -2.84
C ILE A 516 35.28 13.06 -1.78
N ALA A 517 34.13 13.70 -1.90
CA ALA A 517 33.46 14.42 -0.81
C ALA A 517 32.26 13.61 -0.34
N LEU A 518 31.97 13.71 0.95
CA LEU A 518 30.82 13.05 1.56
C LEU A 518 30.07 14.05 2.42
N GLU A 519 28.76 14.17 2.26
CA GLU A 519 27.93 15.08 3.04
C GLU A 519 26.62 14.41 3.44
N PRO A 520 26.00 14.86 4.57
CA PRO A 520 24.64 14.43 4.92
C PRO A 520 23.67 14.81 3.82
N TYR A 521 22.73 13.92 3.51
CA TYR A 521 21.72 14.12 2.49
C TYR A 521 20.34 13.86 3.10
N ALA A 522 19.51 14.88 3.11
CA ALA A 522 18.14 14.81 3.61
C ALA A 522 17.26 15.73 2.75
N PRO A 523 16.93 15.31 1.52
CA PRO A 523 16.06 16.09 0.65
C PRO A 523 14.63 16.11 1.25
N GLU A 524 13.94 17.24 1.06
CA GLU A 524 12.49 17.27 1.27
C GLU A 524 11.83 16.42 0.18
N ALA A 525 10.80 15.65 0.53
CA ALA A 525 10.14 14.72 -0.39
C ALA A 525 9.61 15.42 -1.66
N GLU A 526 9.19 16.68 -1.52
CA GLU A 526 8.71 17.54 -2.61
C GLU A 526 9.84 18.06 -3.54
N ALA A 527 11.10 17.94 -3.11
CA ALA A 527 12.28 18.41 -3.84
C ALA A 527 13.01 17.28 -4.61
N LEU A 528 12.55 16.04 -4.47
CA LEU A 528 13.11 14.89 -5.20
C LEU A 528 12.59 14.89 -6.64
N GLU A 529 13.50 14.85 -7.60
CA GLU A 529 13.15 14.57 -8.98
C GLU A 529 12.76 13.09 -9.14
N GLU A 530 11.94 12.81 -10.14
CA GLU A 530 11.50 11.44 -10.43
C GLU A 530 12.71 10.52 -10.67
N GLY A 531 12.78 9.40 -9.92
CA GLY A 531 13.91 8.47 -9.95
C GLY A 531 15.07 8.81 -9.00
N GLU A 532 15.06 9.93 -8.28
CA GLU A 532 16.06 10.23 -7.26
C GLU A 532 15.79 9.47 -5.94
N SER A 533 16.84 8.88 -5.38
CA SER A 533 16.75 8.20 -4.09
C SER A 533 16.73 9.21 -2.93
N ALA A 534 15.77 9.07 -2.02
CA ALA A 534 15.72 9.88 -0.79
C ALA A 534 16.88 9.63 0.18
N ILE A 535 17.57 8.51 0.05
CA ILE A 535 18.61 8.06 1.01
C ILE A 535 20.04 8.13 0.49
N TYR A 536 20.22 8.27 -0.82
CA TYR A 536 21.53 8.31 -1.46
C TYR A 536 21.54 9.17 -2.72
N LYS A 537 22.56 10.02 -2.86
CA LYS A 537 22.82 10.78 -4.08
C LYS A 537 24.28 10.64 -4.47
N PHE A 538 24.52 10.36 -5.75
CA PHE A 538 25.86 10.31 -6.33
C PHE A 538 26.05 11.47 -7.31
N GLU A 539 27.16 12.19 -7.20
CA GLU A 539 27.52 13.26 -8.13
C GLU A 539 28.94 13.05 -8.69
N ASN A 540 29.06 13.30 -9.98
CA ASN A 540 30.35 13.25 -10.66
C ASN A 540 30.81 14.68 -10.98
N ALA A 541 31.85 15.15 -10.28
CA ALA A 541 32.48 16.45 -10.50
C ALA A 541 33.87 16.32 -11.14
N VAL A 542 34.26 15.13 -11.67
CA VAL A 542 35.56 14.92 -12.29
C VAL A 542 35.67 15.70 -13.60
N THR A 543 36.72 16.51 -13.71
CA THR A 543 37.02 17.27 -14.91
C THR A 543 38.34 16.83 -15.55
N GLY A 544 38.49 17.04 -16.86
CA GLY A 544 39.75 16.82 -17.59
C GLY A 544 40.13 15.34 -17.82
N GLY A 545 39.19 14.38 -17.65
CA GLY A 545 39.41 12.97 -17.99
C GLY A 545 40.42 12.24 -17.07
N ARG A 546 40.64 12.71 -15.85
CA ARG A 546 41.56 12.12 -14.86
C ARG A 546 41.12 10.74 -14.40
N ILE A 547 39.80 10.48 -14.39
CA ILE A 547 39.21 9.15 -14.33
C ILE A 547 38.46 8.96 -15.63
N PRO A 548 38.73 7.89 -16.41
CA PRO A 548 37.93 7.54 -17.57
C PRO A 548 36.44 7.41 -17.24
N LYS A 549 35.58 7.92 -18.11
CA LYS A 549 34.12 7.93 -17.86
C LYS A 549 33.54 6.54 -17.57
N GLU A 550 34.14 5.51 -18.18
CA GLU A 550 33.75 4.10 -17.99
C GLU A 550 33.96 3.59 -16.56
N TYR A 551 34.86 4.18 -15.76
CA TYR A 551 35.11 3.77 -14.38
C TYR A 551 34.30 4.53 -13.33
N ILE A 552 33.63 5.63 -13.69
CA ILE A 552 32.79 6.40 -12.75
C ILE A 552 31.64 5.58 -12.20
N PRO A 553 30.89 4.81 -13.03
CA PRO A 553 29.83 3.92 -12.51
C PRO A 553 30.39 2.84 -11.55
N SER A 554 31.63 2.40 -11.77
CA SER A 554 32.27 1.42 -10.88
C SER A 554 32.62 2.00 -9.51
N VAL A 555 32.98 3.29 -9.44
CA VAL A 555 33.17 4.00 -8.17
C VAL A 555 31.85 4.09 -7.40
N ASP A 556 30.77 4.49 -8.08
CA ASP A 556 29.43 4.54 -7.50
C ASP A 556 28.96 3.17 -6.99
N ALA A 557 29.07 2.14 -7.81
CA ALA A 557 28.75 0.76 -7.41
C ALA A 557 29.56 0.31 -6.18
N GLY A 558 30.82 0.71 -6.08
CA GLY A 558 31.66 0.42 -4.92
C GLY A 558 31.21 1.15 -3.64
N ILE A 559 30.74 2.38 -3.78
CA ILE A 559 30.17 3.16 -2.68
C ILE A 559 28.86 2.51 -2.22
N GLN A 560 27.96 2.18 -3.14
CA GLN A 560 26.67 1.55 -2.82
C GLN A 560 26.84 0.18 -2.15
N ASP A 561 27.78 -0.65 -2.64
CA ASP A 561 28.10 -1.92 -1.98
C ASP A 561 28.60 -1.71 -0.54
N ALA A 562 29.46 -0.72 -0.30
CA ALA A 562 29.95 -0.44 1.04
C ALA A 562 28.88 0.13 1.99
N MET A 563 27.89 0.84 1.45
CA MET A 563 26.76 1.33 2.25
C MET A 563 25.95 0.19 2.89
N GLN A 564 25.90 -0.99 2.28
CA GLN A 564 25.13 -2.11 2.83
C GLN A 564 25.68 -2.64 4.16
N TYR A 565 26.95 -2.43 4.43
CA TYR A 565 27.64 -2.98 5.60
C TYR A 565 27.95 -1.95 6.69
N GLY A 566 27.61 -0.67 6.47
CA GLY A 566 27.83 0.40 7.44
C GLY A 566 29.27 0.54 7.94
N TYR A 567 29.42 1.19 9.10
CA TYR A 567 30.71 1.44 9.73
C TYR A 567 30.77 1.12 11.23
N LEU A 568 29.66 1.43 11.97
CA LEU A 568 29.65 1.31 13.44
C LEU A 568 29.34 -0.11 13.92
N ALA A 569 28.31 -0.72 13.34
CA ALA A 569 27.77 -1.99 13.77
C ALA A 569 27.27 -2.85 12.61
N GLY A 570 27.65 -2.53 11.39
CA GLY A 570 27.28 -3.29 10.20
C GLY A 570 25.85 -3.03 9.69
N PHE A 571 25.19 -1.96 10.15
CA PHE A 571 23.88 -1.59 9.65
C PHE A 571 23.98 -0.76 8.36
N PRO A 572 23.03 -0.85 7.43
CA PRO A 572 23.09 -0.10 6.18
C PRO A 572 23.23 1.42 6.42
N LEU A 573 24.15 2.04 5.66
CA LEU A 573 24.37 3.49 5.69
C LEU A 573 23.37 4.18 4.76
N VAL A 574 22.72 5.21 5.26
CA VAL A 574 21.69 5.98 4.55
C VAL A 574 21.89 7.49 4.71
N ASN A 575 21.13 8.25 3.93
CA ASN A 575 21.09 9.72 4.01
C ASN A 575 22.45 10.38 3.77
N ILE A 576 23.12 9.93 2.69
CA ILE A 576 24.43 10.45 2.29
C ILE A 576 24.45 10.90 0.83
N LYS A 577 25.19 11.94 0.56
CA LYS A 577 25.56 12.35 -0.79
C LYS A 577 27.06 12.18 -0.97
N ALA A 578 27.44 11.44 -1.99
CA ALA A 578 28.82 11.20 -2.36
C ALA A 578 29.14 11.91 -3.67
N THR A 579 30.17 12.75 -3.69
CA THR A 579 30.64 13.46 -4.88
C THR A 579 32.05 12.99 -5.21
N VAL A 580 32.27 12.46 -6.42
CA VAL A 580 33.62 12.19 -6.91
C VAL A 580 34.20 13.47 -7.48
N LEU A 581 35.24 13.98 -6.82
CA LEU A 581 35.86 15.26 -7.15
C LEU A 581 36.99 15.12 -8.19
N ASP A 582 37.83 14.08 -8.03
CA ASP A 582 39.04 13.88 -8.83
C ASP A 582 39.58 12.46 -8.64
N GLY A 583 40.63 12.09 -9.37
CA GLY A 583 41.30 10.83 -9.20
C GLY A 583 42.46 10.63 -10.17
N ALA A 584 42.94 9.40 -10.26
CA ALA A 584 43.95 9.03 -11.24
C ALA A 584 43.80 7.56 -11.63
N TYR A 585 44.17 7.25 -12.85
CA TYR A 585 44.23 5.88 -13.39
C TYR A 585 45.62 5.55 -13.92
N HIS A 586 45.84 4.28 -14.16
CA HIS A 586 47.05 3.76 -14.80
C HIS A 586 46.64 2.93 -16.01
N GLU A 587 47.24 3.19 -17.17
CA GLU A 587 46.84 2.60 -18.47
C GLU A 587 46.76 1.06 -18.47
N VAL A 588 47.60 0.38 -17.66
CA VAL A 588 47.72 -1.07 -17.62
C VAL A 588 47.08 -1.69 -16.38
N ASP A 589 47.14 -1.02 -15.21
CA ASP A 589 46.78 -1.59 -13.92
C ASP A 589 45.39 -1.11 -13.42
N SER A 590 44.72 -0.21 -14.13
CA SER A 590 43.35 0.23 -13.79
C SER A 590 42.30 -0.67 -14.42
N SER A 591 41.25 -0.93 -13.65
CA SER A 591 40.10 -1.73 -14.05
C SER A 591 38.85 -1.27 -13.31
N GLU A 592 37.67 -1.65 -13.80
CA GLU A 592 36.38 -1.44 -13.11
C GLU A 592 36.43 -1.96 -11.67
N MET A 593 36.97 -3.16 -11.47
CA MET A 593 37.11 -3.76 -10.12
C MET A 593 38.03 -2.93 -9.22
N ALA A 594 39.14 -2.39 -9.74
CA ALA A 594 40.04 -1.56 -8.93
C ALA A 594 39.33 -0.25 -8.50
N PHE A 595 38.56 0.39 -9.38
CA PHE A 595 37.77 1.58 -9.02
C PHE A 595 36.58 1.27 -8.11
N LYS A 596 35.94 0.11 -8.25
CA LYS A 596 34.91 -0.36 -7.35
C LYS A 596 35.45 -0.53 -5.93
N LEU A 597 36.60 -1.18 -5.78
CA LEU A 597 37.30 -1.34 -4.48
C LEU A 597 37.75 0.01 -3.92
N ALA A 598 38.28 0.90 -4.76
CA ALA A 598 38.68 2.24 -4.34
C ALA A 598 37.49 3.07 -3.83
N GLY A 599 36.34 3.03 -4.51
CA GLY A 599 35.10 3.67 -4.06
C GLY A 599 34.62 3.14 -2.71
N SER A 600 34.59 1.82 -2.55
CA SER A 600 34.19 1.15 -1.31
C SER A 600 35.09 1.57 -0.13
N MET A 601 36.38 1.53 -0.30
CA MET A 601 37.34 1.89 0.78
C MET A 601 37.37 3.38 1.07
N ALA A 602 37.24 4.22 0.03
CA ALA A 602 37.12 5.67 0.20
C ALA A 602 35.89 6.06 1.04
N LEU A 603 34.72 5.41 0.79
CA LEU A 603 33.55 5.62 1.61
C LEU A 603 33.80 5.25 3.07
N LYS A 604 34.36 4.08 3.35
CA LYS A 604 34.64 3.62 4.73
C LYS A 604 35.52 4.60 5.49
N GLU A 605 36.56 5.11 4.86
CA GLU A 605 37.47 6.12 5.50
C GLU A 605 36.77 7.50 5.65
N ALA A 606 35.90 7.88 4.71
CA ALA A 606 35.16 9.12 4.80
C ALA A 606 34.14 9.07 5.93
N VAL A 607 33.37 7.98 6.05
CA VAL A 607 32.39 7.77 7.12
C VAL A 607 33.05 7.84 8.50
N ALA A 608 34.22 7.22 8.66
CA ALA A 608 34.99 7.29 9.91
C ALA A 608 35.26 8.73 10.38
N LYS A 609 35.48 9.67 9.45
CA LYS A 609 35.74 11.10 9.72
C LYS A 609 34.45 11.93 9.81
N ALA A 610 33.35 11.43 9.26
CA ALA A 610 32.08 12.12 9.16
C ALA A 610 31.18 12.08 10.41
N LYS A 611 31.67 11.55 11.54
CA LYS A 611 30.90 11.28 12.77
C LYS A 611 29.67 10.40 12.52
N PRO A 612 29.87 9.12 12.23
CA PRO A 612 28.75 8.22 12.03
C PRO A 612 27.89 8.08 13.30
N THR A 613 26.60 7.87 13.11
CA THR A 613 25.60 7.67 14.17
C THR A 613 24.57 6.63 13.75
N LEU A 614 23.91 6.01 14.75
CA LEU A 614 22.82 5.07 14.51
C LEU A 614 21.48 5.77 14.37
N LEU A 615 20.64 5.27 13.51
CA LEU A 615 19.23 5.60 13.36
C LEU A 615 18.36 4.42 13.75
N GLU A 616 17.24 4.70 14.43
CA GLU A 616 16.20 3.74 14.77
C GLU A 616 14.87 4.12 14.15
N PRO A 617 14.03 3.14 13.76
CA PRO A 617 12.68 3.43 13.30
C PRO A 617 11.83 3.93 14.44
N VAL A 618 11.10 5.01 14.19
CA VAL A 618 10.15 5.62 15.10
C VAL A 618 8.75 5.41 14.56
N MET A 619 7.84 5.00 15.44
CA MET A 619 6.45 4.75 15.12
C MET A 619 5.59 5.93 15.54
N ALA A 620 4.67 6.36 14.69
CA ALA A 620 3.54 7.19 15.09
C ALA A 620 2.51 6.27 15.78
N VAL A 621 2.28 6.51 17.05
CA VAL A 621 1.41 5.68 17.89
C VAL A 621 0.20 6.50 18.30
N GLU A 622 -0.99 5.95 18.13
CA GLU A 622 -2.23 6.51 18.61
C GLU A 622 -2.86 5.56 19.63
N ILE A 623 -3.16 6.07 20.80
CA ILE A 623 -3.71 5.29 21.91
C ILE A 623 -5.06 5.90 22.29
N THR A 624 -6.12 5.12 22.13
CA THR A 624 -7.47 5.47 22.61
C THR A 624 -7.68 4.87 23.99
N THR A 625 -7.92 5.70 24.97
CA THR A 625 -8.06 5.27 26.38
C THR A 625 -9.17 6.05 27.09
N PRO A 626 -9.88 5.45 28.07
CA PRO A 626 -10.71 6.22 28.97
C PRO A 626 -9.90 7.28 29.73
N GLU A 627 -10.52 8.41 30.05
CA GLU A 627 -9.86 9.55 30.72
C GLU A 627 -9.15 9.16 32.02
N GLU A 628 -9.71 8.22 32.78
CA GLU A 628 -9.14 7.73 34.06
C GLU A 628 -7.75 7.08 33.89
N TYR A 629 -7.42 6.49 32.74
CA TYR A 629 -6.13 5.84 32.46
C TYR A 629 -5.17 6.73 31.65
N MET A 630 -5.58 7.91 31.22
CA MET A 630 -4.75 8.79 30.37
C MET A 630 -3.39 9.09 31.00
N GLY A 631 -3.36 9.36 32.32
CA GLY A 631 -2.10 9.64 33.02
C GLY A 631 -1.14 8.46 33.03
N GLU A 632 -1.64 7.24 33.21
CA GLU A 632 -0.83 6.00 33.14
C GLU A 632 -0.31 5.74 31.74
N VAL A 633 -1.14 5.95 30.72
CA VAL A 633 -0.76 5.81 29.30
C VAL A 633 0.35 6.80 28.93
N ILE A 634 0.20 8.08 29.29
CA ILE A 634 1.24 9.11 29.03
C ILE A 634 2.53 8.77 29.77
N GLY A 635 2.43 8.34 31.03
CA GLY A 635 3.59 7.92 31.83
C GLY A 635 4.32 6.74 31.19
N ASP A 636 3.58 5.76 30.66
CA ASP A 636 4.15 4.60 29.98
C ASP A 636 4.82 4.99 28.65
N VAL A 637 4.17 5.78 27.83
CA VAL A 637 4.74 6.31 26.58
C VAL A 637 6.06 7.05 26.86
N ASN A 638 6.11 7.91 27.86
CA ASN A 638 7.33 8.63 28.22
C ASN A 638 8.44 7.69 28.71
N SER A 639 8.09 6.65 29.48
CA SER A 639 9.05 5.63 29.95
C SER A 639 9.68 4.85 28.79
N ARG A 640 8.97 4.75 27.68
CA ARG A 640 9.39 4.09 26.40
C ARG A 640 10.14 5.03 25.45
N ARG A 641 10.69 6.11 25.95
CA ARG A 641 11.35 7.16 25.14
C ARG A 641 10.39 7.82 24.12
N GLY A 642 9.09 7.67 24.33
CA GLY A 642 8.07 8.25 23.46
C GLY A 642 7.92 9.76 23.69
N GLN A 643 7.47 10.45 22.67
CA GLN A 643 7.18 11.87 22.69
C GLN A 643 5.70 12.09 22.35
N VAL A 644 4.91 12.50 23.35
CA VAL A 644 3.51 12.84 23.13
C VAL A 644 3.44 14.09 22.25
N GLN A 645 2.72 13.99 21.14
CA GLN A 645 2.56 15.06 20.17
C GLN A 645 1.26 15.83 20.37
N ALA A 646 0.17 15.12 20.62
CA ALA A 646 -1.16 15.69 20.81
C ALA A 646 -2.03 14.82 21.70
N MET A 647 -3.04 15.45 22.28
CA MET A 647 -4.12 14.79 23.02
C MET A 647 -5.44 15.38 22.54
N GLU A 648 -6.38 14.52 22.19
CA GLU A 648 -7.67 14.89 21.63
C GLU A 648 -8.80 14.23 22.37
N ASP A 649 -9.92 14.91 22.47
CA ASP A 649 -11.17 14.32 23.01
C ASP A 649 -11.88 13.51 21.91
N ARG A 650 -12.31 12.29 22.25
CA ARG A 650 -12.98 11.41 21.31
C ARG A 650 -14.16 10.72 21.99
N ALA A 651 -15.39 11.11 21.65
CA ALA A 651 -16.64 10.42 22.00
C ALA A 651 -16.62 9.61 23.34
N GLY A 652 -16.23 10.25 24.47
CA GLY A 652 -16.14 9.61 25.80
C GLY A 652 -14.81 8.90 26.07
N ALA A 653 -13.80 9.07 25.24
CA ALA A 653 -12.43 8.60 25.43
C ALA A 653 -11.42 9.71 25.13
N LYS A 654 -10.16 9.48 25.46
CA LYS A 654 -9.03 10.35 25.11
C LYS A 654 -8.16 9.65 24.06
N LEU A 655 -7.75 10.39 23.04
CA LEU A 655 -6.79 9.97 22.04
C LEU A 655 -5.44 10.59 22.35
N VAL A 656 -4.43 9.78 22.60
CA VAL A 656 -3.04 10.19 22.81
C VAL A 656 -2.25 9.86 21.55
N LYS A 657 -1.72 10.88 20.87
CA LYS A 657 -0.81 10.74 19.73
C LYS A 657 0.62 10.89 20.18
N ALA A 658 1.49 9.94 19.86
CA ALA A 658 2.87 9.94 20.29
C ALA A 658 3.80 9.38 19.21
N LYS A 659 5.08 9.79 19.25
CA LYS A 659 6.16 9.16 18.48
C LYS A 659 6.99 8.31 19.43
N VAL A 660 7.12 7.01 19.16
CA VAL A 660 7.80 6.06 20.01
C VAL A 660 8.75 5.19 19.19
N PRO A 661 10.02 4.99 19.63
CA PRO A 661 10.93 4.07 18.96
C PRO A 661 10.36 2.64 18.90
N LEU A 662 10.46 1.99 17.76
CA LEU A 662 9.93 0.63 17.55
C LEU A 662 10.49 -0.37 18.57
N SER A 663 11.76 -0.23 18.94
CA SER A 663 12.41 -1.09 19.97
C SER A 663 11.68 -1.09 21.32
N GLN A 664 10.92 -0.05 21.61
CA GLN A 664 10.16 0.11 22.85
C GLN A 664 8.70 -0.36 22.75
N MET A 665 8.27 -0.75 21.56
CA MET A 665 6.89 -1.14 21.28
C MET A 665 6.65 -2.65 21.33
N PHE A 666 7.71 -3.46 21.32
CA PHE A 666 7.58 -4.92 21.45
C PHE A 666 6.85 -5.28 22.75
N GLY A 667 5.81 -6.08 22.64
CA GLY A 667 4.99 -6.49 23.77
C GLY A 667 4.06 -5.40 24.36
N TYR A 668 4.02 -4.21 23.76
CA TYR A 668 3.24 -3.06 24.27
C TYR A 668 1.75 -3.36 24.48
N VAL A 669 1.14 -4.20 23.63
CA VAL A 669 -0.26 -4.60 23.75
C VAL A 669 -0.56 -5.24 25.11
N GLY A 670 0.35 -6.08 25.62
CA GLY A 670 0.21 -6.72 26.92
C GLY A 670 0.27 -5.71 28.08
N ASP A 671 1.25 -4.81 28.01
CA ASP A 671 1.45 -3.77 29.02
C ASP A 671 0.28 -2.78 29.05
N LEU A 672 -0.17 -2.33 27.89
CA LEU A 672 -1.32 -1.43 27.77
C LEU A 672 -2.60 -2.06 28.34
N ARG A 673 -2.88 -3.30 27.98
CA ARG A 673 -4.05 -4.04 28.51
C ARG A 673 -3.97 -4.21 30.03
N SER A 674 -2.79 -4.53 30.56
CA SER A 674 -2.57 -4.68 31.99
C SER A 674 -2.84 -3.38 32.75
N LYS A 675 -2.33 -2.24 32.25
CA LYS A 675 -2.48 -0.92 32.89
C LYS A 675 -3.88 -0.33 32.76
N THR A 676 -4.59 -0.65 31.68
CA THR A 676 -5.91 -0.08 31.38
C THR A 676 -7.07 -1.06 31.54
N GLN A 677 -6.82 -2.21 32.21
CA GLN A 677 -7.80 -3.27 32.38
C GLN A 677 -8.47 -3.73 31.09
N GLY A 678 -7.70 -3.70 29.98
CA GLY A 678 -8.18 -4.06 28.64
C GLY A 678 -9.05 -3.01 27.96
N ARG A 679 -9.20 -1.80 28.52
CA ARG A 679 -10.10 -0.77 27.99
C ARG A 679 -9.44 0.22 27.03
N ALA A 680 -8.12 0.19 26.89
CA ALA A 680 -7.41 0.98 25.89
C ALA A 680 -7.04 0.13 24.69
N ASN A 681 -7.07 0.77 23.53
CA ASN A 681 -6.57 0.23 22.25
C ASN A 681 -5.48 1.14 21.73
N TYR A 682 -4.59 0.58 20.93
CA TYR A 682 -3.59 1.37 20.22
C TYR A 682 -3.44 0.91 18.77
N SER A 683 -2.97 1.81 17.94
CA SER A 683 -2.43 1.51 16.62
C SER A 683 -1.08 2.19 16.46
N MET A 684 -0.21 1.65 15.63
CA MET A 684 1.06 2.27 15.31
C MET A 684 1.37 2.09 13.82
N ILE A 685 2.02 3.10 13.27
CA ILE A 685 2.50 3.11 11.88
C ILE A 685 3.93 3.60 11.86
N PHE A 686 4.72 3.17 10.88
CA PHE A 686 6.05 3.73 10.69
C PHE A 686 5.94 5.23 10.34
N ASP A 687 6.71 6.07 11.05
CA ASP A 687 6.76 7.52 10.83
C ASP A 687 8.06 7.92 10.14
N SER A 688 9.18 7.61 10.77
CA SER A 688 10.50 8.06 10.30
C SER A 688 11.64 7.30 10.98
N TYR A 689 12.84 7.50 10.49
CA TYR A 689 14.07 7.14 11.21
C TYR A 689 14.56 8.34 12.02
N ALA A 690 14.89 8.13 13.29
CA ALA A 690 15.46 9.15 14.18
C ALA A 690 16.78 8.68 14.78
N GLU A 691 17.60 9.63 15.20
CA GLU A 691 18.88 9.34 15.83
C GLU A 691 18.72 8.62 17.17
N VAL A 692 19.45 7.53 17.35
CA VAL A 692 19.51 6.80 18.62
C VAL A 692 20.31 7.62 19.67
N PRO A 693 19.82 7.77 20.91
CA PRO A 693 20.56 8.40 21.97
C PRO A 693 21.94 7.74 22.19
N THR A 694 22.97 8.52 22.45
CA THR A 694 24.38 8.07 22.46
C THR A 694 24.64 6.91 23.43
N ASN A 695 23.98 6.88 24.57
CA ASN A 695 24.10 5.79 25.55
C ASN A 695 23.49 4.47 25.00
N VAL A 696 22.30 4.56 24.40
CA VAL A 696 21.61 3.41 23.80
C VAL A 696 22.39 2.92 22.57
N ALA A 697 22.90 3.84 21.75
CA ALA A 697 23.71 3.48 20.58
C ALA A 697 24.98 2.72 20.98
N ALA A 698 25.63 3.12 22.08
CA ALA A 698 26.81 2.41 22.60
C ALA A 698 26.50 0.96 22.97
N ASP A 699 25.36 0.71 23.63
CA ASP A 699 24.93 -0.63 24.01
C ASP A 699 24.62 -1.49 22.78
N ILE A 700 23.90 -0.95 21.79
CA ILE A 700 23.59 -1.63 20.53
C ILE A 700 24.86 -2.00 19.76
N ILE A 701 25.81 -1.07 19.65
CA ILE A 701 27.10 -1.29 18.97
C ILE A 701 27.93 -2.36 19.70
N ALA A 702 27.95 -2.32 21.04
CA ALA A 702 28.68 -3.28 21.84
C ALA A 702 28.09 -4.70 21.74
N GLU A 703 26.76 -4.80 21.76
CA GLU A 703 26.04 -6.07 21.59
C GLU A 703 26.32 -6.67 20.20
N ARG A 704 26.21 -5.87 19.14
CA ARG A 704 26.42 -6.32 17.78
C ARG A 704 27.87 -6.74 17.49
N ASN A 705 28.84 -6.03 18.07
CA ASN A 705 30.29 -6.33 17.91
C ASN A 705 30.79 -7.40 18.90
N GLY A 706 29.89 -8.04 19.67
CA GLY A 706 30.27 -9.10 20.62
C GLY A 706 31.15 -8.62 21.76
N THR A 707 31.15 -7.33 22.11
CA THR A 707 31.95 -6.69 23.13
C THR A 707 31.20 -6.40 24.44
N THR A 708 30.01 -6.96 24.62
CA THR A 708 29.26 -6.88 25.87
C THR A 708 30.00 -7.64 26.96
N ALA A 709 30.32 -6.93 28.06
CA ALA A 709 31.02 -7.44 29.24
C ALA A 709 30.16 -8.41 30.08
#